data_f5c25d1daaa844f91362866ff62d464c
#
_entry.id   f5c25d1daaa844f91362866ff62d464c
#
_cell.length_a   1.000
_cell.length_b   1.000
_cell.length_c   1.000
_cell.angle_alpha   90.00
_cell.angle_beta   90.00
_cell.angle_gamma   90.00
#
_symmetry.space_group_name_H-M   'P 1'
#
loop_
_entity.id
_entity.type
_entity.pdbx_description
1 polymer ?
#
loop_
_entity_poly.entity_id
_entity_poly.type
_entity_poly.pdbx_seq_one_letter_code
_entity_poly.pdbx_strand_id
1 'polypeptide(L)'
;MNVDKRKTQVEVLAPAGSLDIMKAVVAAGADAIYLGGNMFGARAFANNFNDEELICAIEYAHLFGRKVYLTVNTLLKSREIENSLIEYLIPFYEAGLDAVIVQDMGVFNLIRKHFPDMDIHASTQMTQTGVYGSRLLKELGATRIVTSREMDLQEIKQLHERLDVEIESFVHGALCYCYSGQCLLSSFNGGRSGNRGRCAQPCRMPYDVYDNGEKINNRNNSYALSPKDMCALQILPDVIESGVYSLKIEGRMKNVTYAAMVTHIYRKYVDMYLERGRKGFKVDKQDIDDLSDIYNRGAFTTGYYDSVKGKKMMSLGRPNHMGTECLKVVSNKAGRITFKALKNVNRGDVFEIDKEHSFESGADVAAGQTLVVNLPKKYPLYEGRIVNRMNNAKIKAYVADNYVGITPKLHVDMRLVVRKNENISLTVMYDGIEKTCTGEIVTEAQSRPASEEELVKNLKKTGDTCFVVEDAEVQLDDGVFVPVGWIKELRRNVLEQLETHLKHSLVRTYNKPECAEPDDKKEADDNNYQVRKAAYLHDIKQVKKAASVSGVESIYLDYKMFYMNDENSLKEAVKHCQSHGIYVYMFLPHILKAEKYDKFKCLCEKASDCGIDRFVCRNIEQIGFLGSDNWKKLSDKVHIITDSSIYIFNTFAKDELRRLCSNAGVILDRMTLPLELTDKEMKPVIGNDTELVVYGNVPLMVSEQCVRRTYGRCDGSWGSINITGPKGSSYTVESMCEFCYSVMNGEKLNLTKENPEECGVCVIRYEFDESEADDIQLVMTDGVSGGTTGHFHQAID
;
A
#
# COMPACT_ATOMS: atom_id res chain seq x y z
N MET A 1 -14.50 -5.44 -25.97
CA MET A 1 -15.39 -5.13 -24.83
C MET A 1 -15.63 -3.64 -24.79
N ASN A 2 -16.88 -3.17 -24.78
CA ASN A 2 -17.18 -1.74 -24.80
C ASN A 2 -16.67 -1.07 -23.52
N VAL A 3 -15.97 0.06 -23.65
CA VAL A 3 -15.40 0.88 -22.57
C VAL A 3 -16.43 1.23 -21.49
N ASP A 4 -17.72 1.29 -21.80
CA ASP A 4 -18.81 1.59 -20.87
C ASP A 4 -19.14 0.44 -19.88
N LYS A 5 -18.88 -0.81 -20.20
CA LYS A 5 -19.11 -1.93 -19.27
C LYS A 5 -18.02 -2.02 -18.17
N ARG A 6 -16.82 -1.46 -18.38
CA ARG A 6 -15.74 -1.45 -17.37
C ARG A 6 -16.01 -0.50 -16.22
N LYS A 7 -16.78 0.58 -16.41
CA LYS A 7 -17.09 1.59 -15.37
C LYS A 7 -18.05 1.11 -14.27
N THR A 8 -18.71 -0.04 -14.44
CA THR A 8 -19.70 -0.57 -13.50
C THR A 8 -19.25 -1.84 -12.76
N GLN A 9 -18.07 -2.36 -13.04
CA GLN A 9 -17.59 -3.62 -12.47
C GLN A 9 -16.62 -3.36 -11.32
N VAL A 10 -16.97 -3.83 -10.11
CA VAL A 10 -16.14 -3.74 -8.90
C VAL A 10 -15.11 -4.88 -8.92
N GLU A 11 -13.85 -4.55 -8.77
CA GLU A 11 -12.72 -5.48 -8.76
C GLU A 11 -12.40 -5.94 -7.33
N VAL A 12 -12.31 -7.23 -7.07
CA VAL A 12 -11.74 -7.82 -5.86
C VAL A 12 -10.27 -8.12 -6.11
N LEU A 13 -9.39 -7.32 -5.52
CA LEU A 13 -7.94 -7.41 -5.67
C LEU A 13 -7.32 -8.23 -4.53
N ALA A 14 -6.89 -9.46 -4.86
CA ALA A 14 -6.36 -10.41 -3.89
C ALA A 14 -4.83 -10.41 -3.79
N PRO A 15 -4.27 -10.68 -2.59
CA PRO A 15 -2.83 -10.83 -2.40
C PRO A 15 -2.35 -12.23 -2.76
N ALA A 16 -1.18 -12.37 -3.40
CA ALA A 16 -0.50 -13.64 -3.53
C ALA A 16 0.98 -13.53 -3.13
N GLY A 17 1.43 -14.44 -2.27
CA GLY A 17 2.83 -14.58 -1.86
C GLY A 17 3.51 -15.80 -2.48
N SER A 18 2.80 -16.63 -3.25
CA SER A 18 3.32 -17.76 -4.01
C SER A 18 2.35 -18.16 -5.11
N LEU A 19 2.81 -18.97 -6.08
CA LEU A 19 1.98 -19.45 -7.18
C LEU A 19 0.78 -20.29 -6.69
N ASP A 20 0.94 -21.11 -5.64
CA ASP A 20 -0.16 -21.88 -5.05
C ASP A 20 -1.24 -20.97 -4.43
N ILE A 21 -0.83 -19.91 -3.72
CA ILE A 21 -1.77 -18.95 -3.17
C ILE A 21 -2.48 -18.20 -4.30
N MET A 22 -1.75 -17.85 -5.35
CA MET A 22 -2.30 -17.19 -6.53
C MET A 22 -3.39 -18.04 -7.18
N LYS A 23 -3.12 -19.32 -7.44
CA LYS A 23 -4.12 -20.26 -8.00
C LYS A 23 -5.35 -20.37 -7.10
N ALA A 24 -5.15 -20.46 -5.78
CA ALA A 24 -6.24 -20.57 -4.82
C ALA A 24 -7.12 -19.31 -4.77
N VAL A 25 -6.55 -18.09 -4.86
CA VAL A 25 -7.35 -16.86 -4.88
C VAL A 25 -8.09 -16.65 -6.19
N VAL A 26 -7.53 -17.10 -7.33
CA VAL A 26 -8.24 -17.16 -8.62
C VAL A 26 -9.46 -18.09 -8.50
N ALA A 27 -9.29 -19.28 -7.93
CA ALA A 27 -10.38 -20.22 -7.68
C ALA A 27 -11.42 -19.66 -6.69
N ALA A 28 -11.01 -18.81 -5.74
CA ALA A 28 -11.89 -18.15 -4.78
C ALA A 28 -12.61 -16.92 -5.34
N GLY A 29 -12.36 -16.55 -6.62
CA GLY A 29 -13.10 -15.51 -7.34
C GLY A 29 -12.43 -14.12 -7.32
N ALA A 30 -11.12 -14.04 -7.20
CA ALA A 30 -10.38 -12.79 -7.42
C ALA A 30 -10.54 -12.32 -8.88
N ASP A 31 -10.71 -11.01 -9.09
CA ASP A 31 -10.71 -10.38 -10.41
C ASP A 31 -9.30 -9.96 -10.83
N ALA A 32 -8.49 -9.57 -9.85
CA ALA A 32 -7.09 -9.24 -10.04
C ALA A 32 -6.24 -9.72 -8.86
N ILE A 33 -4.96 -9.93 -9.14
CA ILE A 33 -4.01 -10.41 -8.16
C ILE A 33 -2.81 -9.45 -8.10
N TYR A 34 -2.43 -8.99 -6.90
CA TYR A 34 -1.18 -8.27 -6.74
C TYR A 34 -0.13 -9.14 -6.04
N LEU A 35 1.07 -9.10 -6.58
CA LEU A 35 2.17 -9.97 -6.14
C LEU A 35 3.50 -9.21 -6.22
N GLY A 36 4.58 -9.83 -5.76
CA GLY A 36 5.93 -9.27 -5.82
C GLY A 36 6.90 -10.28 -6.38
N GLY A 37 7.75 -9.83 -7.26
CA GLY A 37 8.91 -10.59 -7.71
C GLY A 37 10.07 -10.49 -6.72
N ASN A 38 11.19 -11.05 -7.10
CA ASN A 38 12.42 -11.12 -6.30
C ASN A 38 13.11 -9.75 -6.09
N MET A 39 12.73 -8.70 -6.87
CA MET A 39 13.28 -7.34 -6.78
C MET A 39 12.18 -6.28 -6.58
N PHE A 40 12.56 -5.14 -6.03
CA PHE A 40 11.79 -3.88 -5.97
C PHE A 40 10.44 -3.89 -5.23
N GLY A 41 10.08 -4.98 -4.54
CA GLY A 41 8.80 -5.10 -3.82
C GLY A 41 8.88 -4.73 -2.33
N ALA A 42 7.83 -4.06 -1.80
CA ALA A 42 7.73 -3.61 -0.40
C ALA A 42 7.58 -4.74 0.65
N ARG A 43 7.83 -5.99 0.29
CA ARG A 43 7.80 -7.15 1.20
C ARG A 43 8.99 -8.08 0.90
N ALA A 44 10.21 -7.59 1.12
CA ALA A 44 11.45 -8.32 0.82
C ALA A 44 11.57 -9.68 1.55
N PHE A 45 10.89 -9.86 2.69
CA PHE A 45 10.87 -11.09 3.47
C PHE A 45 9.66 -12.01 3.17
N ALA A 46 8.82 -11.68 2.19
CA ALA A 46 7.80 -12.60 1.70
C ALA A 46 8.44 -13.68 0.80
N ASN A 47 7.77 -14.81 0.64
CA ASN A 47 8.06 -15.68 -0.48
C ASN A 47 7.66 -14.92 -1.74
N ASN A 48 8.64 -14.43 -2.49
CA ASN A 48 8.42 -13.68 -3.72
C ASN A 48 8.57 -14.65 -4.91
N PHE A 49 7.92 -14.31 -6.01
CA PHE A 49 7.99 -15.10 -7.25
C PHE A 49 9.37 -14.94 -7.89
N ASN A 50 9.96 -16.02 -8.36
CA ASN A 50 11.05 -15.94 -9.33
C ASN A 50 10.50 -15.58 -10.71
N ASP A 51 11.38 -15.34 -11.68
CA ASP A 51 10.98 -14.82 -12.99
C ASP A 51 10.10 -15.81 -13.76
N GLU A 52 10.41 -17.10 -13.72
CA GLU A 52 9.63 -18.15 -14.37
C GLU A 52 8.24 -18.31 -13.71
N GLU A 53 8.18 -18.31 -12.37
CA GLU A 53 6.92 -18.35 -11.63
C GLU A 53 6.05 -17.13 -11.91
N LEU A 54 6.66 -15.96 -12.13
CA LEU A 54 5.93 -14.73 -12.43
C LEU A 54 5.31 -14.79 -13.83
N ILE A 55 6.05 -15.27 -14.85
CA ILE A 55 5.51 -15.49 -16.19
C ILE A 55 4.36 -16.51 -16.14
N CYS A 56 4.58 -17.68 -15.47
CA CYS A 56 3.51 -18.66 -15.25
C CYS A 56 2.28 -18.07 -14.55
N ALA A 57 2.49 -17.15 -13.58
CA ALA A 57 1.38 -16.49 -12.88
C ALA A 57 0.58 -15.57 -13.81
N ILE A 58 1.24 -14.82 -14.69
CA ILE A 58 0.59 -13.96 -15.70
C ILE A 58 -0.25 -14.80 -16.66
N GLU A 59 0.35 -15.84 -17.24
CA GLU A 59 -0.34 -16.76 -18.17
C GLU A 59 -1.55 -17.46 -17.51
N TYR A 60 -1.37 -17.92 -16.26
CA TYR A 60 -2.46 -18.56 -15.52
C TYR A 60 -3.60 -17.60 -15.20
N ALA A 61 -3.30 -16.36 -14.83
CA ALA A 61 -4.33 -15.35 -14.59
C ALA A 61 -5.11 -15.03 -15.86
N HIS A 62 -4.40 -14.80 -16.96
CA HIS A 62 -5.01 -14.48 -18.27
C HIS A 62 -5.88 -15.62 -18.80
N LEU A 63 -5.47 -16.88 -18.59
CA LEU A 63 -6.30 -18.04 -18.93
C LEU A 63 -7.72 -17.95 -18.33
N PHE A 64 -7.83 -17.40 -17.11
CA PHE A 64 -9.13 -17.22 -16.43
C PHE A 64 -9.66 -15.77 -16.50
N GLY A 65 -9.14 -14.94 -17.41
CA GLY A 65 -9.56 -13.55 -17.58
C GLY A 65 -9.29 -12.66 -16.36
N ARG A 66 -8.23 -12.97 -15.60
CA ARG A 66 -7.81 -12.22 -14.40
C ARG A 66 -6.57 -11.38 -14.68
N LYS A 67 -6.42 -10.26 -13.95
CA LYS A 67 -5.30 -9.34 -14.10
C LYS A 67 -4.21 -9.60 -13.07
N VAL A 68 -2.97 -9.27 -13.42
CA VAL A 68 -1.80 -9.36 -12.53
C VAL A 68 -1.13 -7.99 -12.39
N TYR A 69 -0.93 -7.56 -11.13
CA TYR A 69 -0.25 -6.30 -10.80
C TYR A 69 1.03 -6.57 -10.04
N LEU A 70 2.17 -6.21 -10.62
CA LEU A 70 3.48 -6.39 -10.01
C LEU A 70 3.81 -5.20 -9.11
N THR A 71 4.23 -5.49 -7.87
CA THR A 71 4.69 -4.43 -6.96
C THR A 71 6.13 -4.03 -7.26
N VAL A 72 6.33 -2.80 -7.72
CA VAL A 72 7.60 -2.07 -7.86
C VAL A 72 7.52 -0.85 -6.95
N ASN A 73 7.16 -1.08 -5.69
CA ASN A 73 6.71 -0.05 -4.76
C ASN A 73 7.69 0.17 -3.61
N THR A 74 8.97 0.19 -3.91
CA THR A 74 10.05 0.65 -3.04
C THR A 74 10.73 1.87 -3.64
N LEU A 75 11.40 2.67 -2.80
CA LEU A 75 12.30 3.71 -3.26
C LEU A 75 13.58 3.07 -3.79
N LEU A 76 14.03 3.47 -4.97
CA LEU A 76 15.19 2.90 -5.66
C LEU A 76 16.37 3.85 -5.63
N LYS A 77 17.56 3.33 -5.26
CA LYS A 77 18.81 4.08 -5.37
C LYS A 77 19.23 4.20 -6.84
N SER A 78 20.02 5.23 -7.19
CA SER A 78 20.41 5.52 -8.59
C SER A 78 20.97 4.28 -9.30
N ARG A 79 21.86 3.51 -8.64
CA ARG A 79 22.40 2.27 -9.22
C ARG A 79 21.37 1.20 -9.55
N GLU A 80 20.32 1.07 -8.73
CA GLU A 80 19.28 0.05 -8.91
C GLU A 80 18.40 0.40 -10.10
N ILE A 81 18.03 1.66 -10.21
CA ILE A 81 17.15 2.13 -11.28
C ILE A 81 17.87 2.14 -12.64
N GLU A 82 19.14 2.54 -12.68
CA GLU A 82 19.94 2.63 -13.91
C GLU A 82 20.32 1.26 -14.49
N ASN A 83 20.68 0.30 -13.62
CA ASN A 83 21.31 -0.94 -14.05
C ASN A 83 20.37 -2.15 -14.12
N SER A 84 19.20 -2.12 -13.49
CA SER A 84 18.43 -3.35 -13.26
C SER A 84 16.93 -3.23 -13.53
N LEU A 85 16.31 -2.07 -13.38
CA LEU A 85 14.85 -1.95 -13.40
C LEU A 85 14.26 -2.34 -14.76
N ILE A 86 14.79 -1.79 -15.84
CA ILE A 86 14.22 -2.00 -17.19
C ILE A 86 14.43 -3.44 -17.63
N GLU A 87 15.65 -3.98 -17.48
CA GLU A 87 15.95 -5.37 -17.82
C GLU A 87 15.09 -6.36 -17.03
N TYR A 88 14.86 -6.09 -15.76
CA TYR A 88 13.99 -6.90 -14.92
C TYR A 88 12.53 -6.90 -15.39
N LEU A 89 12.02 -5.79 -15.92
CA LEU A 89 10.60 -5.68 -16.29
C LEU A 89 10.30 -6.17 -17.72
N ILE A 90 11.29 -6.21 -18.61
CA ILE A 90 11.10 -6.62 -20.02
C ILE A 90 10.39 -7.98 -20.14
N PRO A 91 10.85 -9.08 -19.49
CA PRO A 91 10.21 -10.39 -19.66
C PRO A 91 8.73 -10.40 -19.24
N PHE A 92 8.39 -9.67 -18.18
CA PHE A 92 7.02 -9.61 -17.69
C PHE A 92 6.12 -8.72 -18.55
N TYR A 93 6.66 -7.63 -19.09
CA TYR A 93 5.96 -6.81 -20.07
C TYR A 93 5.63 -7.61 -21.33
N GLU A 94 6.60 -8.37 -21.84
CA GLU A 94 6.41 -9.25 -23.00
C GLU A 94 5.43 -10.37 -22.73
N ALA A 95 5.43 -10.94 -21.50
CA ALA A 95 4.42 -11.91 -21.08
C ALA A 95 3.01 -11.34 -20.91
N GLY A 96 2.85 -10.02 -20.98
CA GLY A 96 1.54 -9.34 -20.90
C GLY A 96 1.17 -8.80 -19.53
N LEU A 97 2.13 -8.54 -18.62
CA LEU A 97 1.86 -7.93 -17.32
C LEU A 97 0.92 -6.72 -17.42
N ASP A 98 -0.20 -6.74 -16.68
CA ASP A 98 -1.25 -5.73 -16.80
C ASP A 98 -0.83 -4.37 -16.25
N ALA A 99 -0.24 -4.33 -15.04
CA ALA A 99 0.16 -3.08 -14.38
C ALA A 99 1.32 -3.27 -13.41
N VAL A 100 1.97 -2.15 -13.10
CA VAL A 100 2.92 -2.03 -11.97
C VAL A 100 2.38 -1.09 -10.90
N ILE A 101 2.60 -1.43 -9.62
CA ILE A 101 2.26 -0.59 -8.47
C ILE A 101 3.53 0.14 -8.04
N VAL A 102 3.58 1.48 -8.15
CA VAL A 102 4.80 2.28 -8.06
C VAL A 102 4.76 3.28 -6.91
N GLN A 103 5.87 3.43 -6.18
CA GLN A 103 6.09 4.48 -5.18
C GLN A 103 7.07 5.55 -5.68
N ASP A 104 8.15 5.17 -6.31
CA ASP A 104 9.25 6.06 -6.72
C ASP A 104 8.90 6.83 -8.00
N MET A 105 9.03 8.17 -7.95
CA MET A 105 8.70 9.01 -9.12
C MET A 105 9.63 8.77 -10.32
N GLY A 106 10.89 8.39 -10.09
CA GLY A 106 11.81 8.02 -11.16
C GLY A 106 11.36 6.76 -11.89
N VAL A 107 10.74 5.81 -11.17
CA VAL A 107 10.12 4.61 -11.77
C VAL A 107 8.95 5.00 -12.67
N PHE A 108 8.10 5.95 -12.27
CA PHE A 108 7.02 6.47 -13.13
C PHE A 108 7.54 6.94 -14.49
N ASN A 109 8.61 7.75 -14.47
CA ASN A 109 9.23 8.28 -15.70
C ASN A 109 9.67 7.15 -16.63
N LEU A 110 10.41 6.19 -16.08
CA LEU A 110 10.96 5.09 -16.86
C LEU A 110 9.89 4.14 -17.39
N ILE A 111 8.89 3.78 -16.60
CA ILE A 111 7.78 2.93 -17.05
C ILE A 111 7.05 3.58 -18.22
N ARG A 112 6.67 4.84 -18.09
CA ARG A 112 5.98 5.58 -19.17
C ARG A 112 6.81 5.64 -20.46
N LYS A 113 8.14 5.77 -20.32
CA LYS A 113 9.05 5.87 -21.47
C LYS A 113 9.31 4.51 -22.15
N HIS A 114 9.52 3.46 -21.36
CA HIS A 114 9.93 2.15 -21.85
C HIS A 114 8.75 1.18 -22.08
N PHE A 115 7.65 1.34 -21.37
CA PHE A 115 6.51 0.41 -21.37
C PHE A 115 5.18 1.17 -21.51
N PRO A 116 4.94 1.85 -22.65
CA PRO A 116 3.81 2.78 -22.82
C PRO A 116 2.43 2.12 -22.69
N ASP A 117 2.34 0.81 -22.96
CA ASP A 117 1.09 0.04 -22.88
C ASP A 117 0.87 -0.64 -21.52
N MET A 118 1.73 -0.37 -20.52
CA MET A 118 1.61 -0.93 -19.18
C MET A 118 1.02 0.09 -18.22
N ASP A 119 -0.05 -0.27 -17.55
CA ASP A 119 -0.72 0.59 -16.58
C ASP A 119 0.18 0.88 -15.36
N ILE A 120 0.09 2.11 -14.84
CA ILE A 120 0.81 2.54 -13.63
C ILE A 120 -0.21 2.82 -12.53
N HIS A 121 -0.14 2.06 -11.44
CA HIS A 121 -0.93 2.29 -10.25
C HIS A 121 -0.07 3.05 -9.21
N ALA A 122 -0.47 4.28 -8.88
CA ALA A 122 0.21 5.06 -7.85
C ALA A 122 -0.01 4.41 -6.47
N SER A 123 1.06 3.90 -5.87
CA SER A 123 1.01 3.17 -4.60
C SER A 123 0.46 4.02 -3.45
N THR A 124 -0.21 3.40 -2.48
CA THR A 124 -0.55 4.05 -1.19
C THR A 124 0.68 4.65 -0.49
N GLN A 125 1.90 4.15 -0.80
CA GLN A 125 3.16 4.68 -0.28
C GLN A 125 3.55 6.05 -0.87
N MET A 126 2.87 6.53 -1.90
CA MET A 126 2.98 7.92 -2.38
C MET A 126 2.15 8.90 -1.55
N THR A 127 1.46 8.43 -0.52
CA THR A 127 0.72 9.24 0.46
C THR A 127 -0.33 10.17 -0.18
N GLN A 128 -1.18 9.59 -1.04
CA GLN A 128 -2.25 10.34 -1.69
C GLN A 128 -3.41 10.57 -0.73
N THR A 129 -3.69 11.83 -0.42
CA THR A 129 -4.64 12.26 0.62
C THR A 129 -5.73 13.21 0.10
N GLY A 130 -5.76 13.49 -1.21
CA GLY A 130 -6.75 14.36 -1.80
C GLY A 130 -6.67 14.50 -3.32
N VAL A 131 -7.38 15.49 -3.84
CA VAL A 131 -7.64 15.66 -5.28
C VAL A 131 -6.45 16.28 -6.02
N TYR A 132 -5.73 17.21 -5.37
CA TYR A 132 -4.71 18.01 -6.06
C TYR A 132 -3.47 17.20 -6.38
N GLY A 133 -2.96 16.41 -5.42
CA GLY A 133 -1.82 15.50 -5.64
C GLY A 133 -2.17 14.37 -6.58
N SER A 134 -3.37 13.79 -6.43
CA SER A 134 -3.84 12.72 -7.31
C SER A 134 -3.98 13.19 -8.77
N ARG A 135 -4.38 14.45 -8.99
CA ARG A 135 -4.41 15.05 -10.34
C ARG A 135 -3.01 15.10 -10.94
N LEU A 136 -2.02 15.58 -10.19
CA LEU A 136 -0.64 15.64 -10.67
C LEU A 136 -0.09 14.26 -11.03
N LEU A 137 -0.37 13.22 -10.23
CA LEU A 137 0.04 11.85 -10.55
C LEU A 137 -0.67 11.30 -11.79
N LYS A 138 -1.96 11.61 -11.99
CA LYS A 138 -2.68 11.28 -13.23
C LYS A 138 -2.02 11.95 -14.44
N GLU A 139 -1.64 13.21 -14.35
CA GLU A 139 -0.94 13.96 -15.40
C GLU A 139 0.46 13.39 -15.68
N LEU A 140 1.10 12.77 -14.68
CA LEU A 140 2.34 12.01 -14.85
C LEU A 140 2.12 10.63 -15.49
N GLY A 141 0.89 10.15 -15.62
CA GLY A 141 0.54 8.89 -16.28
C GLY A 141 0.01 7.79 -15.38
N ALA A 142 -0.35 8.10 -14.11
CA ALA A 142 -1.06 7.12 -13.27
C ALA A 142 -2.46 6.84 -13.84
N THR A 143 -2.76 5.55 -14.07
CA THR A 143 -4.09 5.09 -14.51
C THR A 143 -4.98 4.76 -13.32
N ARG A 144 -4.37 4.50 -12.13
CA ARG A 144 -5.06 4.19 -10.88
C ARG A 144 -4.38 4.86 -9.68
N ILE A 145 -5.18 5.38 -8.76
CA ILE A 145 -4.72 5.91 -7.47
C ILE A 145 -5.07 4.94 -6.34
N VAL A 146 -4.05 4.44 -5.64
CA VAL A 146 -4.26 3.69 -4.39
C VAL A 146 -4.30 4.67 -3.25
N THR A 147 -5.48 4.88 -2.66
CA THR A 147 -5.68 5.88 -1.61
C THR A 147 -4.83 5.61 -0.37
N SER A 148 -4.46 6.67 0.35
CA SER A 148 -3.99 6.51 1.73
C SER A 148 -5.07 5.84 2.58
N ARG A 149 -4.65 4.95 3.50
CA ARG A 149 -5.59 4.24 4.40
C ARG A 149 -6.33 5.18 5.35
N GLU A 150 -5.82 6.39 5.50
CA GLU A 150 -6.30 7.45 6.37
C GLU A 150 -7.41 8.32 5.75
N MET A 151 -7.73 8.12 4.48
CA MET A 151 -8.86 8.79 3.82
C MET A 151 -10.19 8.19 4.27
N ASP A 152 -11.16 9.06 4.54
CA ASP A 152 -12.54 8.65 4.79
C ASP A 152 -13.35 8.53 3.48
N LEU A 153 -14.58 8.00 3.57
CA LEU A 153 -15.42 7.77 2.39
C LEU A 153 -15.83 9.05 1.68
N GLN A 154 -15.94 10.18 2.39
CA GLN A 154 -16.27 11.47 1.78
C GLN A 154 -15.10 12.02 0.96
N GLU A 155 -13.89 11.89 1.46
CA GLU A 155 -12.67 12.28 0.74
C GLU A 155 -12.47 11.43 -0.53
N ILE A 156 -12.72 10.12 -0.44
CA ILE A 156 -12.67 9.20 -1.60
C ILE A 156 -13.74 9.59 -2.63
N LYS A 157 -14.95 9.90 -2.19
CA LYS A 157 -16.04 10.35 -3.06
C LYS A 157 -15.71 11.66 -3.77
N GLN A 158 -15.12 12.63 -3.07
CA GLN A 158 -14.64 13.87 -3.70
C GLN A 158 -13.56 13.60 -4.76
N LEU A 159 -12.65 12.64 -4.50
CA LEU A 159 -11.64 12.24 -5.47
C LEU A 159 -12.29 11.64 -6.73
N HIS A 160 -13.24 10.72 -6.56
CA HIS A 160 -13.98 10.09 -7.65
C HIS A 160 -14.78 11.11 -8.50
N GLU A 161 -15.50 12.04 -7.85
CA GLU A 161 -16.32 13.04 -8.53
C GLU A 161 -15.50 14.08 -9.31
N ARG A 162 -14.25 14.34 -8.91
CA ARG A 162 -13.41 15.38 -9.51
C ARG A 162 -12.35 14.88 -10.47
N LEU A 163 -12.01 13.59 -10.43
CA LEU A 163 -10.98 13.01 -11.28
C LEU A 163 -11.50 11.75 -11.98
N ASP A 164 -11.35 11.71 -13.31
CA ASP A 164 -11.58 10.50 -14.10
C ASP A 164 -10.35 9.59 -14.03
N VAL A 165 -10.21 8.86 -12.93
CA VAL A 165 -9.12 7.90 -12.63
C VAL A 165 -9.68 6.74 -11.82
N GLU A 166 -9.15 5.53 -12.00
CA GLU A 166 -9.54 4.40 -11.18
C GLU A 166 -9.05 4.58 -9.72
N ILE A 167 -9.93 4.28 -8.78
CA ILE A 167 -9.61 4.34 -7.34
C ILE A 167 -9.52 2.94 -6.76
N GLU A 168 -8.40 2.64 -6.13
CA GLU A 168 -8.17 1.42 -5.37
C GLU A 168 -8.08 1.77 -3.88
N SER A 169 -8.76 1.01 -3.02
CA SER A 169 -8.69 1.24 -1.59
C SER A 169 -8.68 -0.06 -0.79
N PHE A 170 -8.01 -0.07 0.38
CA PHE A 170 -7.95 -1.25 1.23
C PHE A 170 -9.28 -1.49 1.93
N VAL A 171 -9.76 -2.75 1.91
CA VAL A 171 -11.01 -3.16 2.56
C VAL A 171 -10.82 -4.18 3.67
N HIS A 172 -9.69 -4.88 3.71
CA HIS A 172 -9.42 -5.91 4.72
C HIS A 172 -7.93 -6.02 5.05
N GLY A 173 -7.63 -6.36 6.31
CA GLY A 173 -6.31 -6.73 6.78
C GLY A 173 -5.59 -5.65 7.59
N ALA A 174 -4.27 -5.71 7.64
CA ALA A 174 -3.47 -4.90 8.55
C ALA A 174 -3.50 -3.40 8.21
N LEU A 175 -3.74 -2.56 9.23
CA LEU A 175 -3.51 -1.12 9.17
C LEU A 175 -2.07 -0.77 9.61
N CYS A 176 -1.51 0.25 9.01
CA CYS A 176 -0.29 0.89 9.48
C CYS A 176 -0.64 1.98 10.51
N TYR A 177 0.25 2.25 11.47
CA TYR A 177 0.09 3.38 12.40
C TYR A 177 0.45 4.71 11.73
N CYS A 178 1.50 4.70 10.91
CA CYS A 178 1.98 5.83 10.14
C CYS A 178 1.29 5.88 8.77
N TYR A 179 1.14 7.07 8.21
CA TYR A 179 0.85 7.19 6.78
C TYR A 179 1.84 6.35 5.97
N SER A 180 1.33 5.53 5.06
CA SER A 180 2.17 4.66 4.25
C SER A 180 3.13 5.49 3.39
N GLY A 181 4.43 5.12 3.40
CA GLY A 181 5.48 5.89 2.75
C GLY A 181 6.18 6.93 3.63
N GLN A 182 5.61 7.29 4.80
CA GLN A 182 6.14 8.36 5.67
C GLN A 182 6.85 7.83 6.94
N CYS A 183 7.14 6.53 7.03
CA CYS A 183 7.69 5.92 8.24
C CYS A 183 9.20 5.68 8.15
N LEU A 184 9.96 6.34 9.01
CA LEU A 184 11.42 6.16 9.19
C LEU A 184 11.76 5.40 10.48
N LEU A 185 10.77 5.05 11.34
CA LEU A 185 11.03 4.44 12.65
C LEU A 185 11.82 3.12 12.56
N SER A 186 11.56 2.31 11.53
CA SER A 186 12.24 1.02 11.37
C SER A 186 13.68 1.16 10.84
N SER A 187 13.96 2.15 10.00
CA SER A 187 15.31 2.40 9.50
C SER A 187 16.19 3.02 10.57
N PHE A 188 15.72 4.04 11.28
CA PHE A 188 16.49 4.68 12.34
C PHE A 188 16.78 3.75 13.53
N ASN A 189 15.88 2.80 13.85
CA ASN A 189 16.07 1.85 14.95
C ASN A 189 16.89 0.60 14.62
N GLY A 190 17.21 0.35 13.34
CA GLY A 190 17.90 -0.89 12.99
C GLY A 190 18.27 -1.04 11.52
N GLY A 191 18.37 0.05 10.75
CA GLY A 191 18.82 0.04 9.36
C GLY A 191 17.84 -0.59 8.35
N ARG A 192 16.64 -1.02 8.79
CA ARG A 192 15.65 -1.73 7.99
C ARG A 192 14.55 -0.78 7.49
N SER A 193 14.71 -0.24 6.30
CA SER A 193 13.75 0.74 5.77
C SER A 193 12.39 0.11 5.40
N GLY A 194 11.30 0.74 5.88
CA GLY A 194 9.93 0.41 5.45
C GLY A 194 9.68 0.80 3.99
N ASN A 195 10.28 1.88 3.53
CA ASN A 195 10.18 2.38 2.16
C ASN A 195 11.01 1.55 1.16
N ARG A 196 11.86 0.65 1.67
CA ARG A 196 12.61 -0.32 0.89
C ARG A 196 12.17 -1.77 1.15
N GLY A 197 10.96 -1.95 1.70
CA GLY A 197 10.34 -3.26 1.88
C GLY A 197 10.81 -4.07 3.08
N ARG A 198 11.64 -3.53 3.97
CA ARG A 198 12.29 -4.28 5.06
C ARG A 198 11.81 -3.93 6.48
N CYS A 199 10.62 -3.32 6.60
CA CYS A 199 10.05 -2.89 7.89
C CYS A 199 10.08 -3.98 8.96
N ALA A 200 10.71 -3.70 10.10
CA ALA A 200 10.76 -4.58 11.28
C ALA A 200 9.48 -4.51 12.15
N GLN A 201 8.50 -3.69 11.78
CA GLN A 201 7.25 -3.45 12.51
C GLN A 201 7.46 -2.93 13.96
N PRO A 202 8.32 -1.93 14.22
CA PRO A 202 8.53 -1.41 15.58
C PRO A 202 7.25 -0.86 16.20
N CYS A 203 6.29 -0.35 15.42
CA CYS A 203 4.96 0.05 15.91
C CYS A 203 4.16 -1.09 16.58
N ARG A 204 4.56 -2.36 16.40
CA ARG A 204 3.95 -3.54 17.04
C ARG A 204 4.67 -4.00 18.32
N MET A 205 5.64 -3.20 18.79
CA MET A 205 6.34 -3.45 20.05
C MET A 205 5.59 -2.80 21.22
N PRO A 206 5.82 -3.25 22.47
CA PRO A 206 5.25 -2.59 23.65
C PRO A 206 6.00 -1.29 23.95
N TYR A 207 5.25 -0.25 24.33
CA TYR A 207 5.77 1.05 24.74
C TYR A 207 5.21 1.44 26.10
N ASP A 208 6.05 1.99 26.95
CA ASP A 208 5.62 2.72 28.14
C ASP A 208 5.23 4.14 27.72
N VAL A 209 4.10 4.63 28.22
CA VAL A 209 3.53 5.94 27.84
C VAL A 209 3.54 6.84 29.06
N TYR A 210 4.12 8.04 28.92
CA TYR A 210 4.27 9.01 29.98
C TYR A 210 3.63 10.34 29.60
N ASP A 211 2.76 10.85 30.47
CA ASP A 211 2.14 12.18 30.36
C ASP A 211 2.60 13.03 31.52
N ASN A 212 3.29 14.16 31.28
CA ASN A 212 3.89 15.01 32.32
C ASN A 212 4.73 14.24 33.35
N GLY A 213 5.48 13.23 32.91
CA GLY A 213 6.33 12.37 33.73
C GLY A 213 5.60 11.22 34.46
N GLU A 214 4.26 11.17 34.40
CA GLU A 214 3.46 10.09 34.98
C GLU A 214 3.28 8.97 33.95
N LYS A 215 3.56 7.71 34.32
CA LYS A 215 3.27 6.54 33.50
C LYS A 215 1.77 6.25 33.49
N ILE A 216 1.12 6.32 32.30
CA ILE A 216 -0.33 6.21 32.16
C ILE A 216 -0.81 4.87 31.61
N ASN A 217 0.08 3.95 31.28
CA ASN A 217 -0.27 2.63 30.79
C ASN A 217 0.36 1.50 31.61
N ASN A 218 -0.04 0.26 31.32
CA ASN A 218 0.46 -0.94 31.98
C ASN A 218 0.66 -2.08 30.95
N ARG A 219 1.06 -3.28 31.43
CA ARG A 219 1.34 -4.44 30.58
C ARG A 219 0.14 -4.91 29.72
N ASN A 220 -1.10 -4.64 30.15
CA ASN A 220 -2.30 -5.07 29.43
C ASN A 220 -2.70 -4.10 28.29
N ASN A 221 -2.08 -2.92 28.24
CA ASN A 221 -2.35 -1.89 27.23
C ASN A 221 -1.08 -1.19 26.74
N SER A 222 0.01 -1.94 26.58
CA SER A 222 1.32 -1.41 26.22
C SER A 222 1.58 -1.24 24.72
N TYR A 223 0.74 -1.80 23.84
CA TYR A 223 0.94 -1.70 22.38
C TYR A 223 0.33 -0.40 21.82
N ALA A 224 0.88 0.73 22.26
CA ALA A 224 0.36 2.07 22.02
C ALA A 224 0.23 2.47 20.54
N LEU A 225 1.12 1.92 19.69
CA LEU A 225 1.21 2.22 18.27
C LEU A 225 0.69 1.08 17.38
N SER A 226 -0.08 0.11 17.95
CA SER A 226 -0.54 -1.08 17.21
C SER A 226 -2.02 -0.97 16.84
N PRO A 227 -2.39 -0.64 15.58
CA PRO A 227 -3.78 -0.67 15.13
C PRO A 227 -4.36 -2.09 15.05
N LYS A 228 -5.67 -2.20 15.15
CA LYS A 228 -6.46 -3.39 14.79
C LYS A 228 -6.38 -3.67 13.29
N ASP A 229 -6.83 -4.86 12.90
CA ASP A 229 -7.05 -5.14 11.47
C ASP A 229 -8.35 -4.50 10.98
N MET A 230 -8.34 -4.08 9.72
CA MET A 230 -9.50 -3.52 9.03
C MET A 230 -10.40 -4.63 8.51
N CYS A 231 -11.71 -4.41 8.57
CA CYS A 231 -12.73 -5.18 7.86
C CYS A 231 -13.89 -4.24 7.49
N ALA A 232 -13.98 -3.90 6.20
CA ALA A 232 -15.02 -3.01 5.68
C ALA A 232 -16.26 -3.76 5.18
N LEU A 233 -16.38 -5.06 5.43
CA LEU A 233 -17.43 -5.90 4.85
C LEU A 233 -18.85 -5.40 5.17
N GLN A 234 -19.10 -4.92 6.39
CA GLN A 234 -20.42 -4.42 6.80
C GLN A 234 -20.81 -3.11 6.13
N ILE A 235 -19.81 -2.30 5.72
CA ILE A 235 -20.00 -1.01 5.04
C ILE A 235 -19.60 -1.09 3.55
N LEU A 236 -19.52 -2.30 2.99
CA LEU A 236 -19.10 -2.52 1.61
C LEU A 236 -19.91 -1.72 0.58
N PRO A 237 -21.26 -1.59 0.70
CA PRO A 237 -22.02 -0.71 -0.18
C PRO A 237 -21.56 0.75 -0.13
N ASP A 238 -21.22 1.28 1.04
CA ASP A 238 -20.75 2.66 1.20
C ASP A 238 -19.39 2.86 0.53
N VAL A 239 -18.50 1.86 0.64
CA VAL A 239 -17.18 1.86 -0.02
C VAL A 239 -17.34 1.86 -1.54
N ILE A 240 -18.18 1.01 -2.09
CA ILE A 240 -18.44 0.94 -3.55
C ILE A 240 -19.07 2.25 -4.05
N GLU A 241 -20.08 2.75 -3.35
CA GLU A 241 -20.80 3.98 -3.73
C GLU A 241 -19.95 5.26 -3.57
N SER A 242 -18.85 5.20 -2.80
CA SER A 242 -17.87 6.29 -2.76
C SER A 242 -16.98 6.37 -4.02
N GLY A 243 -17.11 5.40 -4.95
CA GLY A 243 -16.38 5.36 -6.22
C GLY A 243 -15.12 4.50 -6.20
N VAL A 244 -14.93 3.66 -5.17
CA VAL A 244 -13.85 2.67 -5.16
C VAL A 244 -14.14 1.60 -6.21
N TYR A 245 -13.28 1.52 -7.22
CA TYR A 245 -13.31 0.51 -8.26
C TYR A 245 -12.65 -0.81 -7.79
N SER A 246 -11.49 -0.73 -7.16
CA SER A 246 -10.71 -1.90 -6.76
C SER A 246 -10.63 -2.06 -5.23
N LEU A 247 -11.18 -3.16 -4.74
CA LEU A 247 -11.27 -3.52 -3.32
C LEU A 247 -10.04 -4.35 -2.94
N LYS A 248 -9.04 -3.71 -2.35
CA LYS A 248 -7.75 -4.35 -2.04
C LYS A 248 -7.74 -5.07 -0.70
N ILE A 249 -7.38 -6.35 -0.73
CA ILE A 249 -7.16 -7.16 0.47
C ILE A 249 -5.67 -7.14 0.83
N GLU A 250 -5.30 -6.64 2.02
CA GLU A 250 -3.91 -6.71 2.51
C GLU A 250 -3.59 -8.11 3.00
N GLY A 251 -2.46 -8.71 2.53
CA GLY A 251 -2.14 -10.05 3.00
C GLY A 251 -1.05 -10.83 2.28
N ARG A 252 -0.11 -10.22 1.53
CA ARG A 252 0.96 -10.94 0.79
C ARG A 252 1.81 -11.90 1.63
N MET A 253 1.95 -11.63 2.93
CA MET A 253 2.69 -12.49 3.88
C MET A 253 1.76 -13.50 4.61
N LYS A 254 0.51 -13.62 4.19
CA LYS A 254 -0.46 -14.54 4.81
C LYS A 254 -0.49 -15.87 4.09
N ASN A 255 -0.98 -16.91 4.79
CA ASN A 255 -1.13 -18.25 4.23
C ASN A 255 -2.33 -18.36 3.27
N VAL A 256 -2.43 -19.48 2.58
CA VAL A 256 -3.49 -19.76 1.59
C VAL A 256 -4.89 -19.70 2.19
N THR A 257 -5.07 -20.16 3.43
CA THR A 257 -6.38 -20.14 4.13
C THR A 257 -6.89 -18.70 4.29
N TYR A 258 -6.01 -17.77 4.68
CA TYR A 258 -6.36 -16.36 4.78
C TYR A 258 -6.68 -15.78 3.40
N ALA A 259 -5.77 -15.93 2.44
CA ALA A 259 -5.92 -15.29 1.14
C ALA A 259 -7.19 -15.77 0.41
N ALA A 260 -7.40 -17.09 0.31
CA ALA A 260 -8.56 -17.64 -0.41
C ALA A 260 -9.89 -17.36 0.30
N MET A 261 -9.97 -17.54 1.63
CA MET A 261 -11.25 -17.35 2.33
C MET A 261 -11.67 -15.88 2.40
N VAL A 262 -10.73 -14.95 2.62
CA VAL A 262 -11.05 -13.51 2.59
C VAL A 262 -11.51 -13.11 1.19
N THR A 263 -10.83 -13.55 0.14
CA THR A 263 -11.22 -13.29 -1.27
C THR A 263 -12.61 -13.83 -1.56
N HIS A 264 -12.89 -15.08 -1.19
CA HIS A 264 -14.21 -15.70 -1.36
C HIS A 264 -15.33 -14.90 -0.69
N ILE A 265 -15.14 -14.51 0.58
CA ILE A 265 -16.16 -13.75 1.32
C ILE A 265 -16.39 -12.39 0.66
N TYR A 266 -15.33 -11.64 0.29
CA TYR A 266 -15.51 -10.35 -0.38
C TYR A 266 -16.18 -10.52 -1.74
N ARG A 267 -15.80 -11.52 -2.56
CA ARG A 267 -16.46 -11.82 -3.83
C ARG A 267 -17.95 -12.10 -3.64
N LYS A 268 -18.32 -12.98 -2.70
CA LYS A 268 -19.71 -13.28 -2.34
C LYS A 268 -20.53 -12.02 -2.07
N TYR A 269 -19.99 -11.06 -1.32
CA TYR A 269 -20.72 -9.86 -0.94
C TYR A 269 -20.70 -8.77 -2.00
N VAL A 270 -19.67 -8.70 -2.84
CA VAL A 270 -19.69 -7.86 -4.04
C VAL A 270 -20.76 -8.36 -5.00
N ASP A 271 -20.85 -9.66 -5.27
CA ASP A 271 -21.88 -10.24 -6.14
C ASP A 271 -23.27 -9.99 -5.58
N MET A 272 -23.47 -10.20 -4.27
CA MET A 272 -24.75 -9.91 -3.61
C MET A 272 -25.17 -8.44 -3.78
N TYR A 273 -24.22 -7.51 -3.63
CA TYR A 273 -24.49 -6.09 -3.81
C TYR A 273 -24.82 -5.74 -5.27
N LEU A 274 -24.08 -6.29 -6.23
CA LEU A 274 -24.33 -6.06 -7.66
C LEU A 274 -25.66 -6.64 -8.11
N GLU A 275 -26.06 -7.82 -7.61
CA GLU A 275 -27.33 -8.47 -7.94
C GLU A 275 -28.53 -7.81 -7.27
N ARG A 276 -28.43 -7.44 -5.99
CA ARG A 276 -29.58 -7.08 -5.14
C ARG A 276 -29.62 -5.63 -4.72
N GLY A 277 -28.54 -4.89 -4.98
CA GLY A 277 -28.34 -3.52 -4.54
C GLY A 277 -28.32 -3.37 -3.01
N ARG A 278 -28.22 -2.13 -2.55
CA ARG A 278 -28.13 -1.80 -1.11
C ARG A 278 -29.28 -2.38 -0.25
N LYS A 279 -30.51 -2.39 -0.78
CA LYS A 279 -31.68 -2.89 -0.03
C LYS A 279 -31.64 -4.40 0.23
N GLY A 280 -31.02 -5.16 -0.67
CA GLY A 280 -30.86 -6.61 -0.56
C GLY A 280 -29.54 -7.06 0.10
N PHE A 281 -28.66 -6.12 0.43
CA PHE A 281 -27.37 -6.40 1.03
C PHE A 281 -27.50 -6.66 2.53
N LYS A 282 -27.02 -7.83 2.96
CA LYS A 282 -26.98 -8.20 4.38
C LYS A 282 -25.80 -9.14 4.63
N VAL A 283 -24.91 -8.73 5.52
CA VAL A 283 -23.77 -9.57 5.94
C VAL A 283 -24.20 -10.59 6.97
N ASP A 284 -23.86 -11.86 6.73
CA ASP A 284 -24.06 -12.94 7.70
C ASP A 284 -23.04 -12.80 8.84
N LYS A 285 -23.53 -12.95 10.07
CA LYS A 285 -22.66 -12.95 11.25
C LYS A 285 -21.61 -14.05 11.20
N GLN A 286 -21.95 -15.21 10.62
CA GLN A 286 -21.01 -16.34 10.51
C GLN A 286 -19.79 -15.96 9.66
N ASP A 287 -19.95 -15.23 8.56
CA ASP A 287 -18.83 -14.80 7.72
C ASP A 287 -17.89 -13.81 8.46
N ILE A 288 -18.44 -12.93 9.31
CA ILE A 288 -17.61 -12.07 10.18
C ILE A 288 -16.89 -12.91 11.24
N ASP A 289 -17.55 -13.90 11.83
CA ASP A 289 -16.94 -14.81 12.79
C ASP A 289 -15.82 -15.64 12.11
N ASP A 290 -16.01 -16.11 10.89
CA ASP A 290 -15.02 -16.86 10.12
C ASP A 290 -13.80 -15.99 9.77
N LEU A 291 -14.00 -14.75 9.32
CA LEU A 291 -12.91 -13.79 9.12
C LEU A 291 -12.11 -13.55 10.41
N SER A 292 -12.80 -13.44 11.54
CA SER A 292 -12.17 -13.26 12.86
C SER A 292 -11.37 -14.48 13.29
N ASP A 293 -11.86 -15.70 13.00
CA ASP A 293 -11.15 -16.96 13.29
C ASP A 293 -9.88 -17.13 12.45
N ILE A 294 -9.90 -16.63 11.19
CA ILE A 294 -8.75 -16.69 10.29
C ILE A 294 -7.63 -15.76 10.80
N TYR A 295 -7.95 -14.50 11.08
CA TYR A 295 -6.96 -13.56 11.60
C TYR A 295 -7.60 -12.26 12.09
N ASN A 296 -7.30 -11.87 13.32
CA ASN A 296 -7.64 -10.55 13.85
C ASN A 296 -6.64 -10.09 14.91
N ARG A 297 -6.41 -8.77 15.03
CA ARG A 297 -5.64 -8.12 16.12
C ARG A 297 -6.59 -7.39 17.07
N GLY A 298 -7.27 -8.14 17.95
CA GLY A 298 -8.16 -7.53 18.95
C GLY A 298 -9.48 -7.00 18.38
N ALA A 299 -10.16 -7.82 17.56
CA ALA A 299 -11.33 -7.50 16.76
C ALA A 299 -11.02 -6.64 15.53
N PHE A 300 -12.05 -6.36 14.73
CA PHE A 300 -11.96 -5.54 13.53
C PHE A 300 -12.30 -4.07 13.79
N THR A 301 -11.87 -3.23 12.84
CA THR A 301 -12.29 -1.84 12.70
C THR A 301 -12.62 -1.57 11.22
N THR A 302 -13.52 -0.62 10.96
CA THR A 302 -13.76 -0.08 9.61
C THR A 302 -12.63 0.81 9.09
N GLY A 303 -11.56 0.94 9.87
CA GLY A 303 -10.46 1.85 9.58
C GLY A 303 -10.87 3.31 9.75
N TYR A 304 -10.41 4.15 8.84
CA TYR A 304 -10.72 5.58 8.84
C TYR A 304 -12.00 5.92 8.05
N TYR A 305 -12.63 4.97 7.39
CA TYR A 305 -13.82 5.20 6.56
C TYR A 305 -14.96 5.90 7.33
N ASP A 306 -15.12 5.60 8.62
CA ASP A 306 -16.08 6.25 9.52
C ASP A 306 -15.43 7.36 10.38
N SER A 307 -14.27 7.88 10.00
CA SER A 307 -13.50 8.89 10.74
C SER A 307 -13.21 8.52 12.22
N VAL A 308 -13.18 7.23 12.54
CA VAL A 308 -12.94 6.73 13.90
C VAL A 308 -11.45 6.84 14.23
N LYS A 309 -11.13 7.45 15.38
CA LYS A 309 -9.76 7.65 15.89
C LYS A 309 -9.64 7.23 17.36
N GLY A 310 -8.41 6.99 17.82
CA GLY A 310 -8.09 6.69 19.21
C GLY A 310 -8.33 5.24 19.60
N LYS A 311 -8.69 4.96 20.87
CA LYS A 311 -8.72 3.64 21.49
C LYS A 311 -9.52 2.58 20.68
N LYS A 312 -10.59 2.97 20.00
CA LYS A 312 -11.42 2.04 19.21
C LYS A 312 -10.67 1.39 18.05
N MET A 313 -9.70 2.10 17.45
CA MET A 313 -8.86 1.58 16.37
C MET A 313 -7.65 0.79 16.84
N MET A 314 -7.28 0.87 18.13
CA MET A 314 -6.00 0.34 18.62
C MET A 314 -6.15 -1.04 19.25
N SER A 315 -5.17 -1.91 19.01
CA SER A 315 -4.99 -3.23 19.63
C SER A 315 -3.96 -3.13 20.75
N LEU A 316 -4.36 -2.59 21.90
CA LEU A 316 -3.45 -2.24 22.99
C LEU A 316 -2.90 -3.45 23.75
N GLY A 317 -3.62 -4.56 23.78
CA GLY A 317 -3.25 -5.76 24.55
C GLY A 317 -2.35 -6.75 23.84
N ARG A 318 -2.39 -6.76 22.49
CA ARG A 318 -1.68 -7.76 21.69
C ARG A 318 -1.41 -7.26 20.25
N PRO A 319 -0.19 -7.48 19.70
CA PRO A 319 0.18 -6.94 18.37
C PRO A 319 -0.07 -7.91 17.21
N ASN A 320 -0.41 -9.17 17.49
CA ASN A 320 -0.60 -10.24 16.51
C ASN A 320 -1.98 -10.90 16.67
N HIS A 321 -2.21 -12.02 16.00
CA HIS A 321 -3.49 -12.73 16.05
C HIS A 321 -3.96 -13.00 17.47
N MET A 322 -5.20 -12.62 17.77
CA MET A 322 -5.80 -12.75 19.09
C MET A 322 -6.71 -13.98 19.19
N GLY A 323 -7.09 -14.56 18.04
CA GLY A 323 -8.10 -15.60 17.99
C GLY A 323 -9.51 -15.09 18.30
N THR A 324 -10.44 -16.00 18.47
CA THR A 324 -11.82 -15.71 18.86
C THR A 324 -12.22 -16.42 20.14
N GLU A 325 -12.96 -15.75 21.03
CA GLU A 325 -13.47 -16.37 22.24
C GLU A 325 -14.35 -17.58 21.90
N CYS A 326 -13.97 -18.76 22.35
CA CYS A 326 -14.64 -20.00 21.96
C CYS A 326 -14.94 -20.94 23.14
N LEU A 327 -14.09 -20.95 24.15
CA LEU A 327 -14.27 -21.83 25.31
C LEU A 327 -14.27 -21.01 26.61
N LYS A 328 -15.08 -21.42 27.60
CA LYS A 328 -15.04 -20.91 28.98
C LYS A 328 -14.72 -22.03 29.94
N VAL A 329 -13.72 -21.89 30.78
CA VAL A 329 -13.38 -22.86 31.81
C VAL A 329 -14.52 -22.92 32.85
N VAL A 330 -15.10 -24.11 33.05
CA VAL A 330 -16.13 -24.39 34.06
C VAL A 330 -15.50 -24.96 35.30
N SER A 331 -14.52 -25.88 35.17
CA SER A 331 -13.80 -26.42 36.30
C SER A 331 -12.40 -26.92 35.85
N ASN A 332 -11.46 -26.92 36.80
CA ASN A 332 -10.12 -27.54 36.66
C ASN A 332 -9.84 -28.42 37.89
N LYS A 333 -10.02 -29.71 37.73
CA LYS A 333 -9.75 -30.70 38.77
C LYS A 333 -8.43 -31.42 38.48
N ALA A 334 -7.35 -30.88 39.01
CA ALA A 334 -6.01 -31.46 38.92
C ALA A 334 -5.52 -31.75 37.48
N GLY A 335 -5.87 -30.88 36.53
CA GLY A 335 -5.49 -30.99 35.10
C GLY A 335 -6.57 -31.64 34.22
N ARG A 336 -7.64 -32.15 34.80
CA ARG A 336 -8.87 -32.49 34.06
C ARG A 336 -9.74 -31.25 34.00
N ILE A 337 -9.78 -30.62 32.83
CA ILE A 337 -10.44 -29.32 32.63
C ILE A 337 -11.73 -29.55 31.89
N THR A 338 -12.81 -28.97 32.42
CA THR A 338 -14.10 -28.93 31.73
C THR A 338 -14.32 -27.52 31.19
N PHE A 339 -14.51 -27.43 29.90
CA PHE A 339 -14.88 -26.20 29.21
C PHE A 339 -16.34 -26.19 28.80
N LYS A 340 -16.99 -25.03 28.85
CA LYS A 340 -18.25 -24.77 28.13
C LYS A 340 -17.92 -24.16 26.79
N ALA A 341 -18.42 -24.76 25.72
CA ALA A 341 -18.28 -24.21 24.37
C ALA A 341 -19.21 -22.98 24.21
N LEU A 342 -18.62 -21.84 23.87
CA LEU A 342 -19.35 -20.59 23.58
C LEU A 342 -19.75 -20.52 22.09
N LYS A 343 -18.98 -21.18 21.24
CA LYS A 343 -19.20 -21.39 19.81
C LYS A 343 -19.05 -22.88 19.50
N ASN A 344 -19.43 -23.30 18.29
CA ASN A 344 -19.14 -24.65 17.83
C ASN A 344 -17.63 -24.89 17.81
N VAL A 345 -17.19 -25.99 18.35
CA VAL A 345 -15.80 -26.49 18.36
C VAL A 345 -15.73 -27.64 17.40
N ASN A 346 -14.75 -27.64 16.55
CA ASN A 346 -14.50 -28.74 15.61
C ASN A 346 -13.27 -29.55 16.06
N ARG A 347 -13.25 -30.84 15.76
CA ARG A 347 -12.06 -31.63 15.93
C ARG A 347 -10.91 -31.06 15.12
N GLY A 348 -9.74 -30.84 15.75
CA GLY A 348 -8.60 -30.20 15.14
C GLY A 348 -8.54 -28.68 15.37
N ASP A 349 -9.56 -28.07 16.00
CA ASP A 349 -9.48 -26.65 16.41
C ASP A 349 -8.37 -26.48 17.45
N VAL A 350 -7.53 -25.43 17.28
CA VAL A 350 -6.42 -25.13 18.18
C VAL A 350 -6.78 -23.98 19.10
N PHE A 351 -6.55 -24.17 20.40
CA PHE A 351 -6.88 -23.24 21.48
C PHE A 351 -5.64 -22.76 22.22
N GLU A 352 -5.51 -21.47 22.46
CA GLU A 352 -4.38 -20.89 23.19
C GLU A 352 -4.55 -21.02 24.71
N ILE A 353 -3.56 -21.60 25.37
CA ILE A 353 -3.48 -21.63 26.83
C ILE A 353 -2.76 -20.37 27.33
N ASP A 354 -1.62 -20.09 26.75
CA ASP A 354 -0.80 -18.89 26.97
C ASP A 354 0.05 -18.62 25.71
N LYS A 355 1.00 -17.69 25.76
CA LYS A 355 1.80 -17.28 24.59
C LYS A 355 2.66 -18.41 23.99
N GLU A 356 2.96 -19.46 24.79
CA GLU A 356 3.87 -20.55 24.43
C GLU A 356 3.14 -21.89 24.25
N HIS A 357 1.94 -22.02 24.82
CA HIS A 357 1.23 -23.28 24.87
C HIS A 357 -0.17 -23.20 24.26
N SER A 358 -0.54 -24.25 23.57
CA SER A 358 -1.87 -24.48 23.00
C SER A 358 -2.29 -25.94 23.15
N PHE A 359 -3.57 -26.23 22.93
CA PHE A 359 -4.07 -27.59 22.80
C PHE A 359 -5.02 -27.68 21.60
N GLU A 360 -5.14 -28.90 21.07
CA GLU A 360 -6.04 -29.24 19.96
C GLU A 360 -7.28 -29.94 20.48
N SER A 361 -8.46 -29.63 19.93
CA SER A 361 -9.67 -30.38 20.25
C SER A 361 -9.69 -31.75 19.61
N GLY A 362 -9.89 -32.79 20.43
CA GLY A 362 -10.07 -34.16 19.96
C GLY A 362 -11.49 -34.50 19.50
N ALA A 363 -12.46 -33.59 19.63
CA ALA A 363 -13.86 -33.85 19.37
C ALA A 363 -14.60 -32.63 18.82
N ASP A 364 -15.72 -32.89 18.14
CA ASP A 364 -16.71 -31.88 17.77
C ASP A 364 -17.65 -31.65 18.96
N VAL A 365 -17.89 -30.37 19.32
CA VAL A 365 -18.75 -29.96 20.44
C VAL A 365 -19.61 -28.79 20.01
N ALA A 366 -20.90 -28.91 20.12
CA ALA A 366 -21.84 -27.83 19.79
C ALA A 366 -21.76 -26.68 20.83
N ALA A 367 -22.08 -25.48 20.40
CA ALA A 367 -22.21 -24.32 21.30
C ALA A 367 -23.16 -24.65 22.48
N GLY A 368 -22.77 -24.27 23.69
CA GLY A 368 -23.51 -24.56 24.92
C GLY A 368 -23.17 -25.90 25.60
N GLN A 369 -22.58 -26.85 24.89
CA GLN A 369 -22.14 -28.14 25.40
C GLN A 369 -20.78 -28.05 26.09
N THR A 370 -20.32 -29.16 26.69
CA THR A 370 -19.04 -29.22 27.42
C THR A 370 -18.01 -30.05 26.70
N LEU A 371 -16.77 -29.53 26.66
CA LEU A 371 -15.56 -30.22 26.24
C LEU A 371 -14.70 -30.54 27.46
N VAL A 372 -14.24 -31.80 27.62
CA VAL A 372 -13.34 -32.23 28.70
C VAL A 372 -11.98 -32.55 28.10
N VAL A 373 -10.93 -31.92 28.61
CA VAL A 373 -9.55 -32.12 28.15
C VAL A 373 -8.64 -32.33 29.34
N ASN A 374 -7.71 -33.28 29.20
CA ASN A 374 -6.64 -33.48 30.20
C ASN A 374 -5.40 -32.72 29.80
N LEU A 375 -5.00 -31.72 30.61
CA LEU A 375 -3.85 -30.87 30.37
C LEU A 375 -2.94 -30.85 31.64
N PRO A 376 -1.65 -30.51 31.50
CA PRO A 376 -0.74 -30.32 32.63
C PRO A 376 -1.28 -29.35 33.67
N LYS A 377 -1.19 -29.72 34.97
CA LYS A 377 -1.70 -28.92 36.09
C LYS A 377 -1.10 -27.51 36.19
N LYS A 378 0.08 -27.31 35.62
CA LYS A 378 0.81 -26.01 35.65
C LYS A 378 0.14 -24.91 34.83
N TYR A 379 -0.79 -25.24 33.94
CA TYR A 379 -1.41 -24.24 33.07
C TYR A 379 -2.41 -23.35 33.82
N PRO A 380 -2.40 -22.04 33.58
CA PRO A 380 -3.21 -21.07 34.32
C PRO A 380 -4.69 -21.06 33.84
N LEU A 381 -5.34 -22.25 33.82
CA LEU A 381 -6.73 -22.42 33.40
C LEU A 381 -7.64 -22.48 34.63
N TYR A 382 -7.98 -21.31 35.17
CA TYR A 382 -8.89 -21.15 36.32
C TYR A 382 -10.34 -21.00 35.86
N GLU A 383 -11.28 -21.29 36.75
CA GLU A 383 -12.70 -21.19 36.50
C GLU A 383 -13.10 -19.77 36.06
N GLY A 384 -13.95 -19.69 35.04
CA GLY A 384 -14.39 -18.44 34.43
C GLY A 384 -13.47 -17.91 33.32
N ARG A 385 -12.23 -18.40 33.19
CA ARG A 385 -11.31 -17.96 32.14
C ARG A 385 -11.87 -18.30 30.76
N ILE A 386 -11.78 -17.32 29.84
CA ILE A 386 -12.09 -17.48 28.42
C ILE A 386 -10.82 -17.95 27.70
N VAL A 387 -10.98 -18.88 26.78
CA VAL A 387 -9.90 -19.44 25.95
C VAL A 387 -10.25 -19.22 24.48
N ASN A 388 -9.29 -18.65 23.74
CA ASN A 388 -9.49 -18.27 22.37
C ASN A 388 -9.09 -19.41 21.41
N ARG A 389 -9.90 -19.59 20.37
CA ARG A 389 -9.56 -20.41 19.21
C ARG A 389 -8.59 -19.63 18.31
N MET A 390 -7.44 -20.24 18.04
CA MET A 390 -6.37 -19.68 17.21
C MET A 390 -6.36 -20.25 15.80
N ASN A 391 -6.95 -21.43 15.61
CA ASN A 391 -7.08 -22.07 14.30
C ASN A 391 -8.42 -22.80 14.23
N ASN A 392 -9.19 -22.53 13.20
CA ASN A 392 -10.46 -23.19 12.91
C ASN A 392 -10.23 -24.28 11.86
N ALA A 393 -10.27 -25.56 12.30
CA ALA A 393 -10.04 -26.73 11.45
C ALA A 393 -11.04 -26.81 10.29
N LYS A 394 -12.31 -26.47 10.52
CA LYS A 394 -13.35 -26.50 9.50
C LYS A 394 -13.08 -25.51 8.36
N ILE A 395 -12.66 -24.26 8.68
CA ILE A 395 -12.30 -23.27 7.65
C ILE A 395 -11.09 -23.75 6.85
N LYS A 396 -10.07 -24.29 7.53
CA LYS A 396 -8.88 -24.82 6.87
C LYS A 396 -9.22 -25.96 5.92
N ALA A 397 -10.06 -26.91 6.34
CA ALA A 397 -10.52 -28.02 5.50
C ALA A 397 -11.35 -27.49 4.32
N TYR A 398 -12.29 -26.55 4.57
CA TYR A 398 -13.08 -25.94 3.50
C TYR A 398 -12.21 -25.29 2.40
N VAL A 399 -11.19 -24.53 2.80
CA VAL A 399 -10.26 -23.92 1.83
C VAL A 399 -9.45 -24.97 1.09
N ALA A 400 -8.97 -26.02 1.79
CA ALA A 400 -8.23 -27.12 1.16
C ALA A 400 -9.08 -27.84 0.11
N ASP A 401 -10.33 -28.12 0.42
CA ASP A 401 -11.22 -28.90 -0.44
C ASP A 401 -11.77 -28.09 -1.65
N ASN A 402 -11.90 -26.77 -1.52
CA ASN A 402 -12.56 -25.95 -2.53
C ASN A 402 -11.62 -25.08 -3.36
N TYR A 403 -10.40 -24.78 -2.88
CA TYR A 403 -9.52 -23.80 -3.56
C TYR A 403 -8.09 -24.29 -3.78
N VAL A 404 -7.54 -25.16 -2.88
CA VAL A 404 -6.15 -25.60 -3.02
C VAL A 404 -6.06 -26.74 -4.03
N GLY A 405 -5.28 -26.52 -5.09
CA GLY A 405 -5.15 -27.49 -6.19
C GLY A 405 -6.39 -27.59 -7.09
N ILE A 406 -7.38 -26.73 -6.86
CA ILE A 406 -8.59 -26.67 -7.70
C ILE A 406 -8.35 -25.71 -8.87
N THR A 407 -8.56 -26.20 -10.08
CA THR A 407 -8.53 -25.40 -11.30
C THR A 407 -9.97 -24.98 -11.64
N PRO A 408 -10.26 -23.69 -11.74
CA PRO A 408 -11.56 -23.21 -12.22
C PRO A 408 -11.90 -23.79 -13.58
N LYS A 409 -13.18 -23.91 -13.88
CA LYS A 409 -13.64 -24.42 -15.18
C LYS A 409 -14.16 -23.27 -16.04
N LEU A 410 -13.76 -23.28 -17.32
CA LEU A 410 -14.25 -22.39 -18.36
C LEU A 410 -15.30 -23.14 -19.16
N HIS A 411 -16.48 -22.56 -19.24
CA HIS A 411 -17.61 -23.12 -19.95
C HIS A 411 -17.55 -22.70 -21.42
N VAL A 412 -17.46 -23.65 -22.32
CA VAL A 412 -17.29 -23.44 -23.77
C VAL A 412 -18.39 -24.13 -24.53
N ASP A 413 -18.73 -23.60 -25.69
CA ASP A 413 -19.59 -24.25 -26.67
C ASP A 413 -18.76 -24.82 -27.83
N MET A 414 -19.22 -25.94 -28.40
CA MET A 414 -18.54 -26.58 -29.51
C MET A 414 -19.49 -26.82 -30.69
N ARG A 415 -18.99 -26.62 -31.90
CA ARG A 415 -19.71 -26.95 -33.13
C ARG A 415 -18.85 -27.86 -33.99
N LEU A 416 -19.35 -29.08 -34.23
CA LEU A 416 -18.72 -30.07 -35.08
C LEU A 416 -19.46 -30.16 -36.41
N VAL A 417 -18.72 -30.07 -37.54
CA VAL A 417 -19.26 -30.22 -38.89
C VAL A 417 -18.65 -31.48 -39.52
N VAL A 418 -19.53 -32.39 -39.95
CA VAL A 418 -19.15 -33.71 -40.51
C VAL A 418 -19.92 -33.89 -41.82
N ARG A 419 -19.29 -33.55 -42.97
CA ARG A 419 -19.89 -33.65 -44.31
C ARG A 419 -19.12 -34.65 -45.16
N LYS A 420 -19.85 -35.43 -45.90
CA LYS A 420 -19.26 -36.46 -46.83
C LYS A 420 -18.36 -35.80 -47.86
N ASN A 421 -17.14 -36.33 -48.01
CA ASN A 421 -16.09 -35.85 -48.91
C ASN A 421 -15.52 -34.46 -48.59
N GLU A 422 -15.79 -33.93 -47.40
CA GLU A 422 -15.18 -32.71 -46.84
C GLU A 422 -14.31 -33.04 -45.62
N ASN A 423 -13.41 -32.12 -45.28
CA ASN A 423 -12.65 -32.25 -44.04
C ASN A 423 -13.57 -32.05 -42.83
N ILE A 424 -13.51 -32.97 -41.87
CA ILE A 424 -14.17 -32.81 -40.60
C ILE A 424 -13.65 -31.54 -39.91
N SER A 425 -14.51 -30.72 -39.32
CA SER A 425 -14.08 -29.51 -38.61
C SER A 425 -14.77 -29.36 -37.26
N LEU A 426 -13.98 -28.91 -36.26
CA LEU A 426 -14.46 -28.61 -34.90
C LEU A 426 -14.12 -27.18 -34.52
N THR A 427 -15.13 -26.43 -34.14
CA THR A 427 -15.02 -25.06 -33.65
C THR A 427 -15.36 -25.03 -32.17
N VAL A 428 -14.52 -24.38 -31.32
CA VAL A 428 -14.80 -24.02 -29.93
C VAL A 428 -15.10 -22.52 -29.86
N MET A 429 -16.09 -22.18 -29.03
CA MET A 429 -16.55 -20.81 -28.82
C MET A 429 -16.48 -20.48 -27.31
N TYR A 430 -15.89 -19.33 -27.00
CA TYR A 430 -15.77 -18.82 -25.62
C TYR A 430 -15.71 -17.29 -25.62
N ASP A 431 -16.66 -16.63 -24.98
CA ASP A 431 -16.72 -15.14 -24.80
C ASP A 431 -16.42 -14.36 -26.09
N GLY A 432 -17.02 -14.79 -27.22
CA GLY A 432 -16.85 -14.16 -28.53
C GLY A 432 -15.56 -14.56 -29.29
N ILE A 433 -14.75 -15.43 -28.70
CA ILE A 433 -13.55 -16.01 -29.33
C ILE A 433 -13.95 -17.33 -30.02
N GLU A 434 -13.58 -17.50 -31.27
CA GLU A 434 -13.77 -18.76 -32.03
C GLU A 434 -12.41 -19.31 -32.45
N LYS A 435 -12.19 -20.62 -32.25
CA LYS A 435 -11.04 -21.37 -32.76
C LYS A 435 -11.54 -22.60 -33.48
N THR A 436 -10.99 -22.87 -34.67
CA THR A 436 -11.40 -24.00 -35.52
C THR A 436 -10.20 -24.86 -35.89
N CYS A 437 -10.36 -26.16 -35.75
CA CYS A 437 -9.42 -27.16 -36.26
C CYS A 437 -10.10 -28.03 -37.30
N THR A 438 -9.39 -28.39 -38.38
CA THR A 438 -9.82 -29.30 -39.41
C THR A 438 -9.05 -30.62 -39.33
N GLY A 439 -9.72 -31.71 -39.60
CA GLY A 439 -9.13 -33.06 -39.62
C GLY A 439 -9.19 -33.70 -41.02
N GLU A 440 -9.28 -34.99 -41.03
CA GLU A 440 -9.28 -35.83 -42.27
C GLU A 440 -10.57 -35.68 -43.08
N ILE A 441 -10.54 -36.17 -44.33
CA ILE A 441 -11.72 -36.18 -45.19
C ILE A 441 -12.67 -37.30 -44.75
N VAL A 442 -13.93 -36.89 -44.53
CA VAL A 442 -15.00 -37.80 -44.09
C VAL A 442 -15.42 -38.73 -45.23
N THR A 443 -15.44 -40.03 -45.00
CA THR A 443 -15.83 -41.08 -45.98
C THR A 443 -17.13 -41.74 -45.56
N GLU A 444 -17.71 -42.52 -46.49
CA GLU A 444 -18.89 -43.34 -46.25
C GLU A 444 -18.62 -44.50 -45.33
N ALA A 445 -19.52 -44.78 -44.39
CA ALA A 445 -19.41 -45.90 -43.47
C ALA A 445 -19.58 -47.23 -44.18
N GLN A 446 -18.61 -48.12 -44.02
CA GLN A 446 -18.72 -49.49 -44.58
C GLN A 446 -19.55 -50.46 -43.70
N SER A 447 -19.72 -50.14 -42.39
CA SER A 447 -20.47 -51.00 -41.46
C SER A 447 -21.38 -50.21 -40.53
N ARG A 448 -20.83 -49.43 -39.62
CA ARG A 448 -21.59 -48.64 -38.64
C ARG A 448 -21.37 -47.15 -38.86
N PRO A 449 -22.40 -46.39 -39.25
CA PRO A 449 -22.32 -44.93 -39.40
C PRO A 449 -22.18 -44.26 -38.02
N ALA A 450 -21.58 -43.10 -38.00
CA ALA A 450 -21.50 -42.26 -36.81
C ALA A 450 -22.91 -41.82 -36.39
N SER A 451 -23.13 -41.68 -35.06
CA SER A 451 -24.36 -41.11 -34.52
C SER A 451 -24.04 -39.79 -33.77
N GLU A 452 -24.97 -38.83 -33.90
CA GLU A 452 -24.87 -37.54 -33.22
C GLU A 452 -24.64 -37.68 -31.69
N GLU A 453 -25.38 -38.59 -31.06
CA GLU A 453 -25.29 -38.85 -29.62
C GLU A 453 -23.87 -39.30 -29.19
N GLU A 454 -23.24 -40.20 -29.99
CA GLU A 454 -21.87 -40.69 -29.73
C GLU A 454 -20.85 -39.56 -29.93
N LEU A 455 -21.02 -38.68 -30.91
CA LEU A 455 -20.16 -37.56 -31.21
C LEU A 455 -20.26 -36.52 -30.09
N VAL A 456 -21.46 -36.09 -29.68
CA VAL A 456 -21.70 -35.19 -28.55
C VAL A 456 -21.11 -35.74 -27.27
N LYS A 457 -21.30 -37.02 -26.96
CA LYS A 457 -20.72 -37.66 -25.78
C LYS A 457 -19.19 -37.61 -25.78
N ASN A 458 -18.56 -37.74 -26.96
CA ASN A 458 -17.11 -37.69 -27.08
C ASN A 458 -16.57 -36.26 -27.05
N LEU A 459 -17.30 -35.28 -27.57
CA LEU A 459 -16.97 -33.83 -27.42
C LEU A 459 -16.97 -33.39 -25.96
N LYS A 460 -17.96 -33.82 -25.16
CA LYS A 460 -18.09 -33.46 -23.74
C LYS A 460 -17.04 -34.10 -22.80
N LYS A 461 -16.19 -35.01 -23.29
CA LYS A 461 -15.11 -35.63 -22.49
C LYS A 461 -13.84 -34.77 -22.47
N THR A 462 -13.85 -33.65 -21.75
CA THR A 462 -12.72 -32.72 -21.71
C THR A 462 -11.62 -33.13 -20.73
N GLY A 463 -11.85 -34.15 -19.89
CA GLY A 463 -10.84 -34.74 -19.01
C GLY A 463 -10.25 -33.76 -18.00
N ASP A 464 -8.91 -33.73 -17.90
CA ASP A 464 -8.18 -32.90 -16.94
C ASP A 464 -7.93 -31.45 -17.42
N THR A 465 -8.57 -31.03 -18.53
CA THR A 465 -8.45 -29.63 -19.01
C THR A 465 -9.25 -28.69 -18.12
N CYS A 466 -8.96 -27.40 -18.23
CA CYS A 466 -9.76 -26.33 -17.55
C CYS A 466 -11.12 -26.09 -18.22
N PHE A 467 -11.46 -26.78 -19.30
CA PHE A 467 -12.68 -26.54 -20.10
C PHE A 467 -13.79 -27.54 -19.77
N VAL A 468 -15.05 -27.06 -19.80
CA VAL A 468 -16.28 -27.86 -19.75
C VAL A 468 -17.15 -27.46 -20.93
N VAL A 469 -17.57 -28.43 -21.75
CA VAL A 469 -18.47 -28.19 -22.87
C VAL A 469 -19.91 -28.11 -22.38
N GLU A 470 -20.51 -26.94 -22.45
CA GLU A 470 -21.93 -26.71 -22.11
C GLU A 470 -22.82 -27.18 -23.25
N ASP A 471 -22.67 -26.62 -24.42
CA ASP A 471 -23.42 -26.97 -25.62
C ASP A 471 -22.51 -27.56 -26.71
N ALA A 472 -22.99 -28.55 -27.41
CA ALA A 472 -22.29 -29.22 -28.48
C ALA A 472 -23.24 -29.44 -29.66
N GLU A 473 -23.15 -28.58 -30.67
CA GLU A 473 -23.89 -28.68 -31.94
C GLU A 473 -23.12 -29.63 -32.87
N VAL A 474 -23.84 -30.57 -33.48
CA VAL A 474 -23.26 -31.50 -34.47
C VAL A 474 -24.05 -31.43 -35.76
N GLN A 475 -23.39 -31.02 -36.83
CA GLN A 475 -23.93 -31.05 -38.19
C GLN A 475 -23.38 -32.30 -38.90
N LEU A 476 -24.20 -33.36 -39.00
CA LEU A 476 -23.79 -34.69 -39.44
C LEU A 476 -24.55 -35.10 -40.70
N ASP A 477 -23.84 -35.44 -41.78
CA ASP A 477 -24.41 -36.12 -42.93
C ASP A 477 -24.73 -37.60 -42.64
N ASP A 478 -25.75 -38.12 -43.27
CA ASP A 478 -26.15 -39.50 -43.11
C ASP A 478 -25.10 -40.49 -43.67
N GLY A 479 -24.94 -41.62 -43.01
CA GLY A 479 -24.14 -42.73 -43.51
C GLY A 479 -22.61 -42.50 -43.49
N VAL A 480 -22.09 -41.53 -42.78
CA VAL A 480 -20.66 -41.24 -42.71
C VAL A 480 -19.95 -41.98 -41.61
N PHE A 481 -18.66 -42.24 -41.81
CA PHE A 481 -17.78 -42.86 -40.79
C PHE A 481 -16.89 -41.80 -40.15
N VAL A 482 -16.88 -41.80 -38.83
CA VAL A 482 -16.03 -40.89 -38.00
C VAL A 482 -15.33 -41.70 -36.89
N PRO A 483 -14.02 -41.94 -37.00
CA PRO A 483 -13.26 -42.57 -35.94
C PRO A 483 -13.28 -41.75 -34.65
N VAL A 484 -13.47 -42.37 -33.50
CA VAL A 484 -13.43 -41.69 -32.17
C VAL A 484 -12.07 -40.99 -31.97
N GLY A 485 -11.00 -41.54 -32.55
CA GLY A 485 -9.67 -40.94 -32.52
C GLY A 485 -9.61 -39.54 -33.12
N TRP A 486 -10.31 -39.29 -34.20
CA TRP A 486 -10.38 -37.97 -34.85
C TRP A 486 -11.06 -36.94 -33.96
N ILE A 487 -12.17 -37.30 -33.31
CA ILE A 487 -12.85 -36.40 -32.37
C ILE A 487 -11.97 -36.07 -31.19
N LYS A 488 -11.23 -37.05 -30.64
CA LYS A 488 -10.30 -36.83 -29.51
C LYS A 488 -9.16 -35.88 -29.92
N GLU A 489 -8.63 -36.04 -31.12
CA GLU A 489 -7.52 -35.20 -31.62
C GLU A 489 -7.99 -33.77 -31.90
N LEU A 490 -9.08 -33.60 -32.67
CA LEU A 490 -9.68 -32.30 -32.97
C LEU A 490 -9.99 -31.53 -31.69
N ARG A 491 -10.64 -32.19 -30.70
CA ARG A 491 -10.98 -31.57 -29.42
C ARG A 491 -9.73 -31.14 -28.67
N ARG A 492 -8.69 -31.96 -28.60
CA ARG A 492 -7.42 -31.59 -27.95
C ARG A 492 -6.81 -30.38 -28.65
N ASN A 493 -6.69 -30.42 -29.97
CA ASN A 493 -6.03 -29.34 -30.73
C ASN A 493 -6.79 -28.02 -30.65
N VAL A 494 -8.14 -28.02 -30.74
CA VAL A 494 -8.92 -26.79 -30.67
C VAL A 494 -8.94 -26.19 -29.27
N LEU A 495 -8.95 -27.02 -28.22
CA LEU A 495 -8.86 -26.54 -26.83
C LEU A 495 -7.45 -26.00 -26.51
N GLU A 496 -6.39 -26.60 -27.03
CA GLU A 496 -5.02 -26.14 -26.92
C GLU A 496 -4.83 -24.77 -27.61
N GLN A 497 -5.43 -24.59 -28.78
CA GLN A 497 -5.43 -23.29 -29.48
C GLN A 497 -6.19 -22.23 -28.71
N LEU A 498 -7.32 -22.56 -28.08
CA LEU A 498 -8.06 -21.63 -27.23
C LEU A 498 -7.27 -21.27 -25.97
N GLU A 499 -6.71 -22.27 -25.28
CA GLU A 499 -5.88 -22.06 -24.08
C GLU A 499 -4.68 -21.14 -24.37
N THR A 500 -3.96 -21.42 -25.46
CA THR A 500 -2.83 -20.61 -25.90
C THR A 500 -3.26 -19.16 -26.20
N HIS A 501 -4.38 -19.00 -26.87
CA HIS A 501 -4.91 -17.66 -27.17
C HIS A 501 -5.28 -16.87 -25.89
N LEU A 502 -5.92 -17.52 -24.91
CA LEU A 502 -6.29 -16.89 -23.64
C LEU A 502 -5.06 -16.53 -22.82
N LYS A 503 -4.08 -17.41 -22.71
CA LYS A 503 -2.82 -17.17 -21.99
C LYS A 503 -2.02 -15.99 -22.55
N HIS A 504 -2.02 -15.86 -23.87
CA HIS A 504 -1.19 -14.88 -24.59
C HIS A 504 -2.01 -13.69 -25.15
N SER A 505 -3.16 -13.40 -24.56
CA SER A 505 -4.07 -12.34 -25.03
C SER A 505 -3.47 -10.94 -24.98
N LEU A 506 -2.47 -10.70 -24.13
CA LEU A 506 -1.82 -9.41 -23.90
C LEU A 506 -0.30 -9.45 -24.16
N VAL A 507 0.21 -10.46 -24.88
CA VAL A 507 1.64 -10.53 -25.25
C VAL A 507 2.04 -9.27 -26.02
N ARG A 508 3.17 -8.68 -25.63
CA ARG A 508 3.73 -7.46 -26.21
C ARG A 508 5.14 -7.71 -26.74
N THR A 509 5.65 -6.81 -27.53
CA THR A 509 7.07 -6.79 -27.92
C THR A 509 7.71 -5.54 -27.32
N TYR A 510 8.79 -5.72 -26.58
CA TYR A 510 9.55 -4.60 -26.09
C TYR A 510 10.34 -3.94 -27.20
N ASN A 511 10.11 -2.65 -27.42
CA ASN A 511 10.88 -1.83 -28.32
C ASN A 511 11.66 -0.81 -27.47
N LYS A 512 12.99 -0.89 -27.52
CA LYS A 512 13.84 0.08 -26.83
C LYS A 512 13.53 1.49 -27.38
N PRO A 513 13.14 2.46 -26.52
CA PRO A 513 12.90 3.81 -27.00
C PRO A 513 14.11 4.35 -27.73
N GLU A 514 13.90 5.05 -28.85
CA GLU A 514 14.96 5.86 -29.44
C GLU A 514 15.44 6.82 -28.36
N CYS A 515 16.72 6.73 -28.01
CA CYS A 515 17.31 7.68 -27.08
C CYS A 515 17.13 9.08 -27.68
N ALA A 516 16.23 9.89 -27.13
CA ALA A 516 16.55 11.30 -27.08
C ALA A 516 17.90 11.35 -26.36
N GLU A 517 18.92 11.84 -27.07
CA GLU A 517 20.23 12.10 -26.44
C GLU A 517 19.94 12.79 -25.11
N PRO A 518 20.57 12.38 -24.00
CA PRO A 518 20.44 13.12 -22.77
C PRO A 518 20.68 14.57 -23.14
N ASP A 519 19.65 15.43 -22.90
CA ASP A 519 19.84 16.87 -23.00
C ASP A 519 21.19 17.17 -22.40
N ASP A 520 22.08 17.68 -23.21
CA ASP A 520 23.49 17.85 -23.01
C ASP A 520 23.86 17.69 -21.53
N LYS A 521 24.74 16.71 -21.21
CA LYS A 521 25.43 16.69 -19.94
C LYS A 521 25.80 18.12 -19.68
N LYS A 522 24.95 18.87 -18.96
CA LYS A 522 25.37 20.12 -18.39
C LYS A 522 26.62 19.72 -17.64
N GLU A 523 27.75 20.09 -18.23
CA GLU A 523 29.07 19.99 -17.63
C GLU A 523 28.86 20.30 -16.17
N ALA A 524 29.38 19.44 -15.30
CA ALA A 524 29.41 19.72 -13.88
C ALA A 524 29.99 21.14 -13.78
N ASP A 525 29.07 22.11 -13.63
CA ASP A 525 29.43 23.50 -13.38
C ASP A 525 30.45 23.43 -12.24
N ASP A 526 31.60 24.01 -12.45
CA ASP A 526 32.68 24.10 -11.48
C ASP A 526 32.07 24.44 -10.13
N ASN A 527 32.01 23.43 -9.20
CA ASN A 527 31.34 23.47 -7.91
C ASN A 527 31.98 24.49 -6.95
N ASN A 528 32.19 25.71 -7.38
CA ASN A 528 32.78 26.78 -6.60
C ASN A 528 31.73 27.79 -6.09
N TYR A 529 30.55 27.24 -5.67
CA TYR A 529 29.57 28.07 -4.96
C TYR A 529 29.76 27.97 -3.45
N GLN A 530 29.70 29.09 -2.77
CA GLN A 530 29.71 29.13 -1.32
C GLN A 530 28.42 28.49 -0.79
N VAL A 531 28.54 27.43 0.02
CA VAL A 531 27.42 26.77 0.68
C VAL A 531 26.70 27.80 1.58
N ARG A 532 25.38 27.86 1.43
CA ARG A 532 24.51 28.77 2.19
C ARG A 532 23.80 28.03 3.30
N LYS A 533 23.25 28.77 4.25
CA LYS A 533 22.58 28.22 5.43
C LYS A 533 21.09 28.54 5.41
N ALA A 534 20.28 27.58 5.87
CA ALA A 534 18.87 27.76 6.13
C ALA A 534 18.54 27.43 7.59
N ALA A 535 17.62 28.17 8.21
CA ALA A 535 17.17 27.92 9.57
C ALA A 535 15.66 27.67 9.63
N TYR A 536 15.24 26.50 10.12
CA TYR A 536 13.83 26.20 10.43
C TYR A 536 13.56 26.48 11.89
N LEU A 537 12.59 27.35 12.17
CA LEU A 537 12.34 27.97 13.48
C LEU A 537 10.89 27.71 13.95
N HIS A 538 10.74 27.45 15.22
CA HIS A 538 9.44 27.18 15.86
C HIS A 538 8.94 28.35 16.75
N ASP A 539 9.79 29.36 17.08
CA ASP A 539 9.42 30.54 17.85
C ASP A 539 9.88 31.83 17.11
N ILE A 540 9.01 32.83 17.09
CA ILE A 540 9.27 34.12 16.46
C ILE A 540 10.50 34.85 17.08
N LYS A 541 10.80 34.58 18.36
CA LYS A 541 11.97 35.14 19.08
C LYS A 541 13.30 34.66 18.49
N GLN A 542 13.30 33.51 17.81
CA GLN A 542 14.48 32.91 17.18
C GLN A 542 14.88 33.65 15.90
N VAL A 543 13.93 34.32 15.22
CA VAL A 543 14.10 34.90 13.88
C VAL A 543 15.25 35.91 13.84
N LYS A 544 15.32 36.86 14.76
CA LYS A 544 16.38 37.87 14.79
C LYS A 544 17.77 37.26 15.02
N LYS A 545 17.86 36.24 15.88
CA LYS A 545 19.12 35.53 16.15
C LYS A 545 19.60 34.77 14.93
N ALA A 546 18.71 34.00 14.28
CA ALA A 546 19.02 33.26 13.05
C ALA A 546 19.41 34.22 11.90
N ALA A 547 18.71 35.36 11.75
CA ALA A 547 19.01 36.35 10.73
C ALA A 547 20.36 37.05 10.91
N SER A 548 20.93 37.06 12.12
CA SER A 548 22.25 37.65 12.40
C SER A 548 23.42 36.71 12.08
N VAL A 549 23.16 35.43 11.82
CA VAL A 549 24.21 34.45 11.49
C VAL A 549 24.71 34.65 10.06
N SER A 550 26.01 34.73 9.87
CA SER A 550 26.61 34.88 8.54
C SER A 550 26.32 33.70 7.64
N GLY A 551 25.99 33.96 6.39
CA GLY A 551 25.70 32.96 5.36
C GLY A 551 24.27 32.39 5.39
N VAL A 552 23.39 32.91 6.25
CA VAL A 552 21.95 32.57 6.21
C VAL A 552 21.30 33.22 5.01
N GLU A 553 20.78 32.41 4.12
CA GLU A 553 20.05 32.83 2.92
C GLU A 553 18.53 32.75 3.13
N SER A 554 18.06 31.74 3.91
CA SER A 554 16.64 31.51 4.07
C SER A 554 16.28 31.12 5.50
N ILE A 555 15.09 31.59 5.93
CA ILE A 555 14.48 31.25 7.22
C ILE A 555 13.12 30.60 6.94
N TYR A 556 12.87 29.44 7.54
CA TYR A 556 11.61 28.73 7.45
C TYR A 556 10.86 28.89 8.76
N LEU A 557 9.65 29.46 8.70
CA LEU A 557 8.77 29.67 9.84
C LEU A 557 7.78 28.50 9.92
N ASP A 558 7.73 27.83 11.07
CA ASP A 558 6.74 26.76 11.27
C ASP A 558 5.32 27.30 11.13
N TYR A 559 4.45 26.56 10.48
CA TYR A 559 3.04 26.96 10.28
C TYR A 559 2.29 27.21 11.60
N LYS A 560 2.71 26.58 12.72
CA LYS A 560 2.12 26.80 14.06
C LYS A 560 2.28 28.25 14.50
N MET A 561 3.37 28.91 14.10
CA MET A 561 3.61 30.30 14.45
C MET A 561 2.48 31.22 13.96
N PHE A 562 1.81 30.84 12.83
CA PHE A 562 0.68 31.59 12.27
C PHE A 562 -0.63 31.41 13.05
N TYR A 563 -0.70 30.45 13.97
CA TYR A 563 -1.79 30.29 14.93
C TYR A 563 -1.47 30.93 16.28
N MET A 564 -0.20 30.95 16.69
CA MET A 564 0.25 31.37 18.03
C MET A 564 0.56 32.85 18.12
N ASN A 565 0.93 33.51 17.01
CA ASN A 565 1.35 34.90 17.00
C ASN A 565 0.34 35.80 16.31
N ASP A 566 0.33 37.07 16.73
CA ASP A 566 -0.43 38.10 16.00
C ASP A 566 0.22 38.45 14.66
N GLU A 567 -0.59 38.95 13.74
CA GLU A 567 -0.19 39.27 12.38
C GLU A 567 0.90 40.33 12.30
N ASN A 568 0.90 41.34 13.18
CA ASN A 568 1.88 42.41 13.18
C ASN A 568 3.27 41.89 13.56
N SER A 569 3.36 41.05 14.59
CA SER A 569 4.62 40.36 14.99
C SER A 569 5.21 39.54 13.86
N LEU A 570 4.38 38.76 13.14
CA LEU A 570 4.80 38.00 11.98
C LEU A 570 5.28 38.92 10.84
N LYS A 571 4.55 40.00 10.53
CA LYS A 571 4.95 40.96 9.50
C LYS A 571 6.28 41.64 9.83
N GLU A 572 6.50 42.02 11.09
CA GLU A 572 7.77 42.56 11.55
C GLU A 572 8.93 41.60 11.38
N ALA A 573 8.72 40.33 11.73
CA ALA A 573 9.72 39.28 11.58
C ALA A 573 10.09 39.04 10.11
N VAL A 574 9.09 38.98 9.22
CA VAL A 574 9.28 38.82 7.78
C VAL A 574 10.02 40.04 7.19
N LYS A 575 9.63 41.27 7.52
CA LYS A 575 10.30 42.47 7.07
C LYS A 575 11.74 42.57 7.56
N HIS A 576 12.00 42.13 8.80
CA HIS A 576 13.36 42.07 9.34
C HIS A 576 14.23 41.16 8.48
N CYS A 577 13.80 39.93 8.17
CA CYS A 577 14.53 39.04 7.29
C CYS A 577 14.76 39.62 5.89
N GLN A 578 13.71 40.15 5.26
CA GLN A 578 13.79 40.73 3.93
C GLN A 578 14.76 41.91 3.85
N SER A 579 14.82 42.77 4.92
CA SER A 579 15.77 43.88 5.00
C SER A 579 17.23 43.43 5.05
N HIS A 580 17.50 42.16 5.41
CA HIS A 580 18.82 41.53 5.40
C HIS A 580 19.07 40.68 4.15
N GLY A 581 18.16 40.70 3.16
CA GLY A 581 18.26 39.86 1.95
C GLY A 581 17.96 38.38 2.16
N ILE A 582 17.26 38.03 3.26
CA ILE A 582 16.96 36.66 3.62
C ILE A 582 15.55 36.28 3.11
N TYR A 583 15.44 35.17 2.39
CA TYR A 583 14.17 34.64 1.95
C TYR A 583 13.39 33.98 3.11
N VAL A 584 12.10 34.26 3.20
CA VAL A 584 11.24 33.67 4.23
C VAL A 584 10.27 32.68 3.59
N TYR A 585 10.26 31.44 4.10
CA TYR A 585 9.33 30.39 3.70
C TYR A 585 8.42 30.02 4.86
N MET A 586 7.15 29.71 4.60
CA MET A 586 6.34 29.01 5.58
C MET A 586 6.55 27.50 5.45
N PHE A 587 6.97 26.84 6.53
CA PHE A 587 7.10 25.41 6.62
C PHE A 587 5.73 24.78 6.88
N LEU A 588 5.22 24.00 5.95
CA LEU A 588 3.84 23.51 5.95
C LEU A 588 3.64 22.29 6.86
N PRO A 589 2.38 22.00 7.30
CA PRO A 589 2.05 20.78 8.00
C PRO A 589 2.50 19.53 7.21
N HIS A 590 2.82 18.43 7.87
CA HIS A 590 3.35 17.25 7.19
C HIS A 590 2.35 16.66 6.16
N ILE A 591 1.07 16.61 6.52
CA ILE A 591 0.00 16.06 5.68
C ILE A 591 -1.10 17.10 5.47
N LEU A 592 -1.55 17.23 4.23
CA LEU A 592 -2.77 17.92 3.86
C LEU A 592 -3.82 16.90 3.41
N LYS A 593 -4.98 16.88 4.07
CA LYS A 593 -6.15 16.07 3.71
C LYS A 593 -7.26 16.95 3.14
N ALA A 594 -8.14 16.36 2.34
CA ALA A 594 -9.26 17.09 1.72
C ALA A 594 -10.18 17.75 2.77
N GLU A 595 -10.42 17.12 3.91
CA GLU A 595 -11.20 17.72 5.03
C GLU A 595 -10.59 18.98 5.62
N LYS A 596 -9.32 19.29 5.32
CA LYS A 596 -8.56 20.44 5.86
C LYS A 596 -8.30 21.55 4.85
N TYR A 597 -8.80 21.46 3.61
CA TYR A 597 -8.51 22.45 2.57
C TYR A 597 -8.86 23.88 2.97
N ASP A 598 -10.02 24.12 3.62
CA ASP A 598 -10.42 25.46 4.03
C ASP A 598 -9.48 26.05 5.09
N LYS A 599 -9.06 25.23 6.07
CA LYS A 599 -8.07 25.65 7.08
C LYS A 599 -6.71 25.93 6.47
N PHE A 600 -6.29 25.07 5.55
CA PHE A 600 -5.02 25.23 4.83
C PHE A 600 -5.03 26.46 3.94
N LYS A 601 -6.15 26.74 3.26
CA LYS A 601 -6.38 27.98 2.52
C LYS A 601 -6.18 29.21 3.39
N CYS A 602 -6.89 29.27 4.53
CA CYS A 602 -6.76 30.39 5.48
C CYS A 602 -5.30 30.57 5.98
N LEU A 603 -4.58 29.47 6.17
CA LEU A 603 -3.18 29.47 6.58
C LEU A 603 -2.29 30.10 5.50
N CYS A 604 -2.44 29.67 4.24
CA CYS A 604 -1.69 30.20 3.11
C CYS A 604 -2.01 31.69 2.86
N GLU A 605 -3.28 32.09 2.97
CA GLU A 605 -3.70 33.50 2.81
C GLU A 605 -3.12 34.39 3.93
N LYS A 606 -3.08 33.90 5.18
CA LYS A 606 -2.44 34.60 6.30
C LYS A 606 -0.93 34.79 6.08
N ALA A 607 -0.25 33.76 5.53
CA ALA A 607 1.16 33.88 5.14
C ALA A 607 1.36 34.93 4.04
N SER A 608 0.51 34.92 3.02
CA SER A 608 0.49 35.93 1.94
C SER A 608 0.27 37.35 2.47
N ASP A 609 -0.68 37.52 3.40
CA ASP A 609 -0.93 38.84 4.04
C ASP A 609 0.27 39.30 4.90
N CYS A 610 1.12 38.36 5.36
CA CYS A 610 2.39 38.66 6.04
C CYS A 610 3.57 38.95 5.06
N GLY A 611 3.37 38.83 3.74
CA GLY A 611 4.40 39.07 2.73
C GLY A 611 5.20 37.80 2.36
N ILE A 612 4.63 36.59 2.56
CA ILE A 612 5.26 35.31 2.22
C ILE A 612 4.56 34.68 1.01
N ASP A 613 5.30 34.42 -0.07
CA ASP A 613 4.89 33.73 -1.27
C ASP A 613 5.71 32.43 -1.48
N ARG A 614 6.40 31.97 -0.43
CA ARG A 614 7.36 30.87 -0.43
C ARG A 614 6.99 29.83 0.61
N PHE A 615 6.99 28.54 0.22
CA PHE A 615 6.51 27.46 1.07
C PHE A 615 7.44 26.26 1.03
N VAL A 616 7.61 25.55 2.17
CA VAL A 616 8.25 24.24 2.20
C VAL A 616 7.16 23.17 2.21
N CYS A 617 7.05 22.43 1.11
CA CYS A 617 6.04 21.39 0.90
C CYS A 617 6.53 20.03 1.39
N ARG A 618 5.65 19.28 2.06
CA ARG A 618 5.95 17.96 2.66
C ARG A 618 5.20 16.81 2.00
N ASN A 619 4.23 17.10 1.14
CA ASN A 619 3.54 16.11 0.31
C ASN A 619 3.06 16.72 -1.02
N ILE A 620 2.77 15.84 -1.98
CA ILE A 620 2.38 16.24 -3.35
C ILE A 620 1.04 16.98 -3.36
N GLU A 621 0.14 16.69 -2.41
CA GLU A 621 -1.16 17.36 -2.29
C GLU A 621 -1.00 18.88 -2.08
N GLN A 622 -0.02 19.28 -1.29
CA GLN A 622 0.29 20.70 -1.05
C GLN A 622 0.81 21.39 -2.31
N ILE A 623 1.65 20.71 -3.08
CA ILE A 623 2.19 21.26 -4.35
C ILE A 623 1.03 21.57 -5.30
N GLY A 624 0.12 20.61 -5.49
CA GLY A 624 -1.03 20.78 -6.36
C GLY A 624 -2.03 21.84 -5.84
N PHE A 625 -2.22 21.94 -4.51
CA PHE A 625 -3.07 22.97 -3.92
C PHE A 625 -2.47 24.36 -4.13
N LEU A 626 -1.19 24.56 -3.85
CA LEU A 626 -0.51 25.85 -3.99
C LEU A 626 -0.49 26.36 -5.44
N GLY A 627 -0.37 25.46 -6.40
CA GLY A 627 -0.48 25.79 -7.83
C GLY A 627 -1.89 26.14 -8.29
N SER A 628 -2.93 25.74 -7.55
CA SER A 628 -4.33 26.00 -7.93
C SER A 628 -4.76 27.46 -7.69
N ASP A 629 -5.90 27.86 -8.27
CA ASP A 629 -6.51 29.19 -8.09
C ASP A 629 -7.50 29.24 -6.91
N ASN A 630 -7.46 28.26 -6.00
CA ASN A 630 -8.44 28.15 -4.90
C ASN A 630 -8.11 29.02 -3.67
N TRP A 631 -7.04 29.81 -3.70
CA TRP A 631 -6.64 30.68 -2.61
C TRP A 631 -6.05 32.00 -3.14
N LYS A 632 -6.05 33.04 -2.29
CA LYS A 632 -5.53 34.38 -2.65
C LYS A 632 -4.00 34.38 -2.52
N LYS A 633 -3.30 34.46 -3.65
CA LYS A 633 -1.84 34.47 -3.75
C LYS A 633 -1.32 35.93 -3.64
N LEU A 634 -0.11 36.09 -3.11
CA LEU A 634 0.63 37.36 -3.11
C LEU A 634 1.20 37.69 -4.50
N SER A 635 1.64 36.64 -5.21
CA SER A 635 2.19 36.73 -6.56
C SER A 635 1.56 35.67 -7.47
N ASP A 636 1.64 35.87 -8.80
CA ASP A 636 1.14 34.89 -9.79
C ASP A 636 1.89 33.58 -9.74
N LYS A 637 3.13 33.58 -9.23
CA LYS A 637 3.98 32.39 -9.11
C LYS A 637 4.38 32.15 -7.65
N VAL A 638 4.06 30.96 -7.16
CA VAL A 638 4.41 30.51 -5.83
C VAL A 638 5.74 29.77 -5.87
N HIS A 639 6.64 30.12 -4.98
CA HIS A 639 7.93 29.46 -4.80
C HIS A 639 7.83 28.33 -3.79
N ILE A 640 8.43 27.19 -4.09
CA ILE A 640 8.42 26.06 -3.16
C ILE A 640 9.80 25.42 -3.00
N ILE A 641 9.99 24.84 -1.81
CA ILE A 641 11.02 23.84 -1.52
C ILE A 641 10.28 22.54 -1.20
N THR A 642 10.76 21.40 -1.69
CA THR A 642 10.23 20.11 -1.27
C THR A 642 11.05 19.55 -0.12
N ASP A 643 10.37 19.13 0.97
CA ASP A 643 11.00 18.53 2.14
C ASP A 643 11.44 17.08 1.88
N SER A 644 12.31 16.55 2.72
CA SER A 644 12.85 15.19 2.68
C SER A 644 11.79 14.07 2.63
N SER A 645 10.56 14.38 2.99
CA SER A 645 9.39 13.49 2.92
C SER A 645 8.82 13.32 1.50
N ILE A 646 9.24 14.17 0.55
CA ILE A 646 9.03 13.99 -0.89
C ILE A 646 10.34 13.43 -1.46
N TYR A 647 10.41 12.13 -1.57
CA TYR A 647 11.66 11.40 -1.77
C TYR A 647 12.28 11.60 -3.15
N ILE A 648 13.55 12.05 -3.19
CA ILE A 648 14.41 12.07 -4.38
C ILE A 648 15.58 11.09 -4.18
N PHE A 649 15.32 9.79 -4.31
CA PHE A 649 16.31 8.73 -4.10
C PHE A 649 17.25 8.52 -5.29
N ASN A 650 16.91 9.08 -6.45
CA ASN A 650 17.63 8.94 -7.71
C ASN A 650 17.43 10.17 -8.61
N THR A 651 18.24 10.28 -9.65
CA THR A 651 18.20 11.39 -10.60
C THR A 651 16.87 11.46 -11.38
N PHE A 652 16.30 10.32 -11.75
CA PHE A 652 15.03 10.27 -12.47
C PHE A 652 13.86 10.79 -11.60
N ALA A 653 13.88 10.51 -10.28
CA ALA A 653 12.91 11.06 -9.34
C ALA A 653 13.04 12.59 -9.23
N LYS A 654 14.28 13.11 -9.25
CA LYS A 654 14.56 14.53 -9.22
C LYS A 654 13.98 15.25 -10.45
N ASP A 655 14.19 14.69 -11.64
CA ASP A 655 13.68 15.25 -12.90
C ASP A 655 12.15 15.17 -12.99
N GLU A 656 11.57 14.06 -12.54
CA GLU A 656 10.10 13.93 -12.54
C GLU A 656 9.44 14.87 -11.53
N LEU A 657 10.07 15.13 -10.39
CA LEU A 657 9.59 16.12 -9.42
C LEU A 657 9.62 17.55 -10.00
N ARG A 658 10.67 17.91 -10.75
CA ARG A 658 10.72 19.19 -11.48
C ARG A 658 9.56 19.30 -12.47
N ARG A 659 9.28 18.24 -13.22
CA ARG A 659 8.15 18.17 -14.17
C ARG A 659 6.81 18.30 -13.45
N LEU A 660 6.63 17.62 -12.31
CA LEU A 660 5.44 17.71 -11.48
C LEU A 660 5.19 19.13 -11.00
N CYS A 661 6.22 19.81 -10.49
CA CYS A 661 6.14 21.20 -10.04
C CYS A 661 5.80 22.17 -11.18
N SER A 662 6.41 21.95 -12.35
CA SER A 662 6.10 22.73 -13.57
C SER A 662 4.63 22.55 -13.99
N ASN A 663 4.12 21.32 -14.00
CA ASN A 663 2.72 21.03 -14.30
C ASN A 663 1.77 21.66 -13.28
N ALA A 664 2.16 21.70 -12.01
CA ALA A 664 1.41 22.36 -10.96
C ALA A 664 1.43 23.91 -11.08
N GLY A 665 2.30 24.49 -11.91
CA GLY A 665 2.43 25.94 -12.08
C GLY A 665 3.17 26.65 -10.92
N VAL A 666 3.99 25.93 -10.15
CA VAL A 666 4.82 26.45 -9.06
C VAL A 666 6.30 26.50 -9.46
N ILE A 667 7.08 27.37 -8.82
CA ILE A 667 8.53 27.45 -9.00
C ILE A 667 9.20 26.61 -7.92
N LEU A 668 9.94 25.59 -8.34
CA LEU A 668 10.74 24.77 -7.44
C LEU A 668 12.11 25.41 -7.22
N ASP A 669 12.33 25.98 -6.03
CA ASP A 669 13.59 26.60 -5.65
C ASP A 669 14.65 25.56 -5.27
N ARG A 670 14.27 24.56 -4.46
CA ARG A 670 15.17 23.51 -3.95
C ARG A 670 14.43 22.24 -3.60
N MET A 671 15.21 21.16 -3.47
CA MET A 671 14.76 19.84 -3.02
C MET A 671 15.60 19.37 -1.83
N THR A 672 14.98 19.01 -0.73
CA THR A 672 15.67 18.47 0.45
C THR A 672 16.02 17.01 0.23
N LEU A 673 17.27 16.64 0.47
CA LEU A 673 17.77 15.27 0.33
C LEU A 673 17.13 14.33 1.36
N PRO A 674 16.88 13.07 0.98
CA PRO A 674 16.30 12.06 1.88
C PRO A 674 17.20 11.72 3.06
N LEU A 675 16.60 11.54 4.25
CA LEU A 675 17.32 11.17 5.48
C LEU A 675 17.81 9.70 5.53
N GLU A 676 17.42 8.89 4.55
CA GLU A 676 17.76 7.45 4.46
C GLU A 676 18.91 7.16 3.47
N LEU A 677 19.52 8.15 2.85
CA LEU A 677 20.68 7.97 1.98
C LEU A 677 21.99 8.32 2.69
N THR A 678 23.05 7.59 2.40
CA THR A 678 24.42 7.93 2.83
C THR A 678 24.98 9.09 2.02
N ASP A 679 26.06 9.70 2.51
CA ASP A 679 26.86 10.70 1.78
C ASP A 679 27.24 10.25 0.35
N LYS A 680 27.60 8.97 0.19
CA LYS A 680 27.98 8.38 -1.11
C LYS A 680 26.77 8.17 -2.04
N GLU A 681 25.62 7.75 -1.46
CA GLU A 681 24.41 7.48 -2.22
C GLU A 681 23.68 8.78 -2.63
N MET A 682 23.91 9.87 -1.93
CA MET A 682 23.41 11.20 -2.29
C MET A 682 24.13 11.81 -3.50
N LYS A 683 25.41 11.47 -3.75
CA LYS A 683 26.23 12.11 -4.79
C LYS A 683 25.57 12.24 -6.17
N PRO A 684 24.86 11.21 -6.70
CA PRO A 684 24.20 11.34 -8.00
C PRO A 684 23.05 12.36 -8.03
N VAL A 685 22.43 12.64 -6.87
CA VAL A 685 21.25 13.53 -6.76
C VAL A 685 21.60 14.94 -6.31
N ILE A 686 22.79 15.14 -5.76
CA ILE A 686 23.30 16.45 -5.33
C ILE A 686 23.43 17.42 -6.52
N GLY A 687 23.16 18.70 -6.28
CA GLY A 687 23.30 19.79 -7.24
C GLY A 687 23.02 21.15 -6.61
N ASN A 688 23.09 22.20 -7.42
CA ASN A 688 22.87 23.60 -7.03
C ASN A 688 21.42 23.90 -6.61
N ASP A 689 20.52 22.93 -6.69
CA ASP A 689 19.10 22.97 -6.31
C ASP A 689 18.77 21.99 -5.17
N THR A 690 19.79 21.53 -4.43
CA THR A 690 19.56 20.60 -3.32
C THR A 690 19.96 21.17 -1.96
N GLU A 691 19.23 20.78 -0.92
CA GLU A 691 19.56 21.12 0.46
C GLU A 691 19.67 19.85 1.34
N LEU A 692 20.54 19.89 2.36
CA LEU A 692 20.78 18.82 3.32
C LEU A 692 20.36 19.26 4.73
N VAL A 693 19.56 18.46 5.42
CA VAL A 693 19.30 18.66 6.85
C VAL A 693 20.51 18.21 7.65
N VAL A 694 21.09 19.12 8.43
CA VAL A 694 22.34 18.85 9.20
C VAL A 694 22.13 18.85 10.71
N TYR A 695 21.05 19.44 11.17
CA TYR A 695 20.74 19.50 12.61
C TYR A 695 19.22 19.58 12.85
N GLY A 696 18.72 18.82 13.84
CA GLY A 696 17.35 18.99 14.33
C GLY A 696 16.63 17.69 14.68
N ASN A 697 15.38 17.82 15.08
CA ASN A 697 14.50 16.72 15.46
C ASN A 697 13.93 16.03 14.23
N VAL A 698 14.13 14.71 14.11
CA VAL A 698 13.66 13.92 12.98
C VAL A 698 12.27 13.33 13.27
N PRO A 699 11.23 13.63 12.45
CA PRO A 699 9.95 12.96 12.54
C PRO A 699 10.08 11.54 11.97
N LEU A 700 10.05 10.54 12.84
CA LEU A 700 10.16 9.11 12.46
C LEU A 700 8.84 8.52 11.97
N MET A 701 7.71 9.05 12.42
CA MET A 701 6.37 8.64 11.98
C MET A 701 5.43 9.84 11.92
N VAL A 702 4.56 9.84 10.94
CA VAL A 702 3.46 10.79 10.81
C VAL A 702 2.15 10.01 10.80
N SER A 703 1.20 10.37 11.65
CA SER A 703 0.01 9.55 11.90
C SER A 703 -1.25 10.40 12.04
N GLU A 704 -2.36 9.79 11.69
CA GLU A 704 -3.72 10.28 11.99
C GLU A 704 -4.20 9.83 13.38
N GLN A 705 -3.44 8.92 14.05
CA GLN A 705 -3.74 8.40 15.38
C GLN A 705 -2.94 9.14 16.47
N CYS A 706 -3.66 9.64 17.48
CA CYS A 706 -3.08 10.35 18.60
C CYS A 706 -2.97 9.44 19.84
N VAL A 707 -1.76 9.29 20.41
CA VAL A 707 -1.53 8.53 21.64
C VAL A 707 -2.29 9.15 22.83
N ARG A 708 -2.33 10.50 22.98
CA ARG A 708 -3.11 11.17 24.02
C ARG A 708 -4.59 10.78 23.96
N ARG A 709 -5.19 10.78 22.74
CA ARG A 709 -6.58 10.39 22.54
C ARG A 709 -6.81 8.90 22.82
N THR A 710 -5.83 8.06 22.49
CA THR A 710 -5.88 6.60 22.73
C THR A 710 -5.98 6.28 24.23
N TYR A 711 -5.26 7.04 25.08
CA TYR A 711 -5.26 6.84 26.54
C TYR A 711 -6.20 7.79 27.29
N GLY A 712 -7.07 8.54 26.60
CA GLY A 712 -8.06 9.41 27.23
C GLY A 712 -7.48 10.66 27.90
N ARG A 713 -6.31 11.13 27.45
CA ARG A 713 -5.61 12.33 27.93
C ARG A 713 -5.73 13.53 26.97
N CYS A 714 -6.54 13.41 25.92
CA CYS A 714 -6.73 14.48 24.94
C CYS A 714 -7.74 15.51 25.48
N ASP A 715 -7.30 16.74 25.58
CA ASP A 715 -8.09 17.94 25.94
C ASP A 715 -8.39 18.86 24.75
N GLY A 716 -7.97 18.46 23.55
CA GLY A 716 -8.10 19.25 22.31
C GLY A 716 -7.00 20.30 22.13
N SER A 717 -6.09 20.46 23.08
CA SER A 717 -4.94 21.36 22.98
C SER A 717 -3.77 20.71 22.27
N TRP A 718 -2.90 21.54 21.72
CA TRP A 718 -1.57 21.10 21.27
C TRP A 718 -0.74 20.67 22.50
N GLY A 719 0.11 19.69 22.30
CA GLY A 719 0.97 19.21 23.39
C GLY A 719 1.75 17.96 22.97
N SER A 720 2.61 17.51 23.85
CA SER A 720 3.42 16.32 23.62
C SER A 720 3.18 15.28 24.72
N ILE A 721 3.49 14.02 24.39
CA ILE A 721 3.51 12.88 25.31
C ILE A 721 4.74 12.05 24.99
N ASN A 722 5.39 11.50 25.99
CA ASN A 722 6.59 10.69 25.79
C ASN A 722 6.26 9.21 25.77
N ILE A 723 6.91 8.47 24.87
CA ILE A 723 6.84 7.01 24.84
C ILE A 723 8.25 6.42 24.90
N THR A 724 8.40 5.35 25.70
CA THR A 724 9.66 4.63 25.80
C THR A 724 9.47 3.21 25.28
N GLY A 725 10.25 2.87 24.29
CA GLY A 725 10.23 1.56 23.64
C GLY A 725 11.15 0.54 24.31
N PRO A 726 11.21 -0.69 23.77
CA PRO A 726 12.15 -1.71 24.20
C PRO A 726 13.59 -1.20 24.11
N LYS A 727 14.44 -1.64 25.04
CA LYS A 727 15.86 -1.24 25.14
C LYS A 727 16.09 0.24 25.50
N GLY A 728 15.05 0.93 26.00
CA GLY A 728 15.18 2.30 26.48
C GLY A 728 15.14 3.39 25.42
N SER A 729 14.80 3.06 24.16
CA SER A 729 14.58 4.07 23.12
C SER A 729 13.42 5.01 23.54
N SER A 730 13.65 6.32 23.48
CA SER A 730 12.68 7.34 23.85
C SER A 730 12.21 8.11 22.63
N TYR A 731 10.93 8.48 22.60
CA TYR A 731 10.33 9.26 21.53
C TYR A 731 9.34 10.27 22.12
N THR A 732 9.24 11.42 21.49
CA THR A 732 8.21 12.41 21.79
C THR A 732 7.10 12.34 20.73
N VAL A 733 5.86 12.16 21.15
CA VAL A 733 4.69 12.21 20.27
C VAL A 733 4.10 13.62 20.36
N GLU A 734 4.24 14.39 19.31
CA GLU A 734 3.67 15.72 19.20
C GLU A 734 2.25 15.66 18.66
N SER A 735 1.33 16.28 19.37
CA SER A 735 -0.09 16.41 18.97
C SER A 735 -0.32 17.75 18.30
N MET A 736 -0.59 17.73 17.00
CA MET A 736 -1.01 18.91 16.24
C MET A 736 -2.45 18.70 15.79
N CYS A 737 -3.40 18.85 16.70
CA CYS A 737 -4.81 18.45 16.54
C CYS A 737 -5.48 18.94 15.24
N GLU A 738 -4.91 19.94 14.56
CA GLU A 738 -5.45 20.50 13.33
C GLU A 738 -5.13 19.69 12.06
N PHE A 739 -3.97 19.03 12.00
CA PHE A 739 -3.52 18.32 10.79
C PHE A 739 -3.17 16.86 11.04
N CYS A 740 -2.05 16.56 11.70
CA CYS A 740 -1.58 15.19 11.94
C CYS A 740 -0.74 15.12 13.23
N TYR A 741 -0.25 13.93 13.58
CA TYR A 741 0.58 13.67 14.75
C TYR A 741 1.95 13.17 14.29
N SER A 742 3.00 13.58 14.98
CA SER A 742 4.38 13.16 14.68
C SER A 742 4.99 12.43 15.87
N VAL A 743 5.68 11.33 15.60
CA VAL A 743 6.55 10.64 16.54
C VAL A 743 7.97 11.07 16.22
N MET A 744 8.54 11.91 17.07
CA MET A 744 9.87 12.48 16.90
C MET A 744 10.92 11.54 17.50
N ASN A 745 12.10 11.48 16.88
CA ASN A 745 13.24 10.78 17.44
C ASN A 745 13.63 11.39 18.81
N GLY A 746 14.07 10.57 19.75
CA GLY A 746 14.55 11.04 21.05
C GLY A 746 15.93 11.68 21.01
N GLU A 747 16.68 11.41 19.93
CA GLU A 747 17.99 12.00 19.69
C GLU A 747 17.93 12.88 18.44
N LYS A 748 18.53 14.08 18.50
CA LYS A 748 18.61 14.98 17.35
C LYS A 748 19.57 14.43 16.31
N LEU A 749 19.21 14.61 15.03
CA LEU A 749 20.17 14.51 13.94
C LEU A 749 21.24 15.60 14.14
N ASN A 750 22.50 15.24 14.04
CA ASN A 750 23.60 16.19 14.15
C ASN A 750 24.76 15.81 13.26
N LEU A 751 24.86 16.52 12.13
CA LEU A 751 25.93 16.42 11.17
C LEU A 751 26.86 17.65 11.20
N THR A 752 26.73 18.52 12.22
CA THR A 752 27.48 19.81 12.25
C THR A 752 28.99 19.64 12.35
N LYS A 753 29.48 18.47 12.76
CA LYS A 753 30.91 18.11 12.81
C LYS A 753 31.37 17.17 11.69
N GLU A 754 30.47 16.82 10.74
CA GLU A 754 30.72 15.87 9.65
C GLU A 754 31.09 16.59 8.32
N ASN A 755 31.56 17.85 8.39
CA ASN A 755 31.88 18.70 7.24
C ASN A 755 30.75 18.70 6.15
N PRO A 756 29.51 19.00 6.50
CA PRO A 756 28.39 18.91 5.55
C PRO A 756 28.55 19.86 4.34
N GLU A 757 29.36 20.89 4.48
CA GLU A 757 29.69 21.83 3.41
C GLU A 757 30.48 21.17 2.26
N GLU A 758 31.23 20.09 2.54
CA GLU A 758 32.00 19.35 1.54
C GLU A 758 31.15 18.37 0.71
N CYS A 759 29.87 18.16 1.09
CA CYS A 759 28.97 17.23 0.39
C CYS A 759 28.57 17.71 -1.01
N GLY A 760 28.76 19.01 -1.32
CA GLY A 760 28.41 19.58 -2.62
C GLY A 760 26.94 20.02 -2.75
N VAL A 761 26.18 20.14 -1.64
CA VAL A 761 24.85 20.75 -1.63
C VAL A 761 24.93 22.28 -1.66
N CYS A 762 23.91 22.94 -2.19
CA CYS A 762 23.91 24.41 -2.21
C CYS A 762 23.50 25.04 -0.89
N VAL A 763 22.71 24.34 -0.07
CA VAL A 763 22.21 24.80 1.22
C VAL A 763 22.29 23.70 2.27
N ILE A 764 22.70 24.07 3.48
CA ILE A 764 22.60 23.21 4.68
C ILE A 764 21.54 23.78 5.60
N ARG A 765 20.59 22.92 6.06
CA ARG A 765 19.44 23.30 6.87
C ARG A 765 19.64 22.87 8.32
N TYR A 766 19.40 23.84 9.23
CA TYR A 766 19.36 23.64 10.68
C TYR A 766 17.92 23.78 11.18
N GLU A 767 17.46 22.89 12.02
CA GLU A 767 16.10 22.89 12.58
C GLU A 767 16.18 23.06 14.11
N PHE A 768 15.58 24.16 14.61
CA PHE A 768 15.63 24.53 16.03
C PHE A 768 14.25 24.42 16.68
N ASP A 769 14.13 23.67 17.77
CA ASP A 769 12.92 23.69 18.59
C ASP A 769 12.81 25.00 19.42
N GLU A 770 11.67 25.21 20.10
CA GLU A 770 11.39 26.44 20.85
C GLU A 770 12.40 26.74 21.97
N SER A 771 13.03 25.70 22.54
CA SER A 771 13.96 25.81 23.67
C SER A 771 15.38 26.26 23.27
N GLU A 772 15.72 26.24 21.99
CA GLU A 772 17.09 26.41 21.47
C GLU A 772 17.41 27.84 20.99
N ALA A 773 16.62 28.82 21.39
CA ALA A 773 16.84 30.18 20.92
C ALA A 773 18.26 30.72 21.22
N ASP A 774 18.88 30.30 22.32
CA ASP A 774 20.23 30.75 22.73
C ASP A 774 21.35 30.00 22.01
N ASP A 775 21.08 28.83 21.48
CA ASP A 775 22.10 27.94 20.87
C ASP A 775 22.27 28.18 19.36
N ILE A 776 21.37 28.91 18.71
CA ILE A 776 21.34 29.10 17.23
C ILE A 776 22.72 29.53 16.69
N GLN A 777 23.34 30.56 17.29
CA GLN A 777 24.61 31.07 16.85
C GLN A 777 25.69 29.99 16.94
N LEU A 778 25.81 29.33 18.09
CA LEU A 778 26.82 28.29 18.34
C LEU A 778 26.66 27.10 17.36
N VAL A 779 25.43 26.61 17.22
CA VAL A 779 25.13 25.43 16.36
C VAL A 779 25.45 25.72 14.90
N MET A 780 25.09 26.92 14.41
CA MET A 780 25.26 27.29 13.01
C MET A 780 26.68 27.77 12.63
N THR A 781 27.53 28.13 13.61
CA THR A 781 28.91 28.58 13.33
C THR A 781 29.96 27.55 13.74
N ASP A 782 29.89 27.09 14.97
CA ASP A 782 30.94 26.24 15.55
C ASP A 782 30.55 24.75 15.54
N GLY A 783 29.23 24.47 15.36
CA GLY A 783 28.66 23.14 15.51
C GLY A 783 28.71 22.63 16.94
N VAL A 784 27.95 21.60 17.24
CA VAL A 784 27.83 21.00 18.57
C VAL A 784 28.14 19.51 18.52
N SER A 785 28.46 18.93 19.70
CA SER A 785 28.69 17.49 19.84
C SER A 785 27.45 16.79 20.35
N GLY A 786 27.33 15.48 20.11
CA GLY A 786 26.21 14.65 20.55
C GLY A 786 25.09 14.51 19.48
N GLY A 787 24.06 13.72 19.77
CA GLY A 787 23.02 13.36 18.80
C GLY A 787 23.40 12.17 17.94
N THR A 788 22.64 11.95 16.87
CA THR A 788 22.83 10.86 15.90
C THR A 788 23.21 11.41 14.53
N THR A 789 24.08 10.70 13.80
CA THR A 789 24.36 10.97 12.39
C THR A 789 23.30 10.36 11.44
N GLY A 790 22.28 9.71 11.98
CA GLY A 790 21.25 9.04 11.18
C GLY A 790 21.87 8.00 10.24
N HIS A 791 21.55 8.11 8.95
CA HIS A 791 22.07 7.23 7.90
C HIS A 791 23.23 7.82 7.09
N PHE A 792 23.76 8.98 7.46
CA PHE A 792 24.78 9.69 6.69
C PHE A 792 26.03 8.83 6.38
N HIS A 793 26.44 7.99 7.32
CA HIS A 793 27.57 7.06 7.17
C HIS A 793 27.17 5.59 7.01
N GLN A 794 25.92 5.24 7.31
CA GLN A 794 25.47 3.85 7.34
C GLN A 794 24.28 3.65 6.39
N ALA A 795 24.53 2.90 5.31
CA ALA A 795 23.47 2.57 4.36
C ALA A 795 22.33 1.78 5.00
N ILE A 796 21.11 2.04 4.54
CA ILE A 796 19.94 1.20 4.81
C ILE A 796 19.91 0.02 3.86
N ASP A 797 19.38 -1.07 4.37
CA ASP A 797 19.09 -2.27 3.59
C ASP A 797 17.86 -2.05 2.69
#